data_0294db4fd06ce214b13eeb942bb0f40b
#
_entry.id   0294db4fd06ce214b13eeb942bb0f40b
#
_cell.length_a   1.000
_cell.length_b   1.000
_cell.length_c   1.000
_cell.angle_alpha   90.00
_cell.angle_beta   90.00
_cell.angle_gamma   90.00
#
_symmetry.space_group_name_H-M   'P 1'
#
loop_
_entity.id
_entity.type
_entity.pdbx_description
1 polymer ?
#
loop_
_entity_poly.entity_id
_entity_poly.type
_entity_poly.pdbx_seq_one_letter_code
_entity_poly.pdbx_strand_id
1 'polypeptide(L)'
;MALIICPDCQNQISDRAERCPHCGLPAQYFYGEKPVESATSSTNSNLDYSNLGNILLSFDKDYCTLFGASHYITHREEDHMNEVYRECYKTLCNKMIFQYVCNNARTFRVDIDSLKSFLSKMHTLNGDIITHNTNYVDRVLEQEKEYFDHILEDIDPVIKLDEEQRRAVITDDDHCLLVAGAGAGKTTTMAAKVKYLVEKQGVHPEEIIVISYTRKAIGELQERINQGLKIPAKICTFHAFAFDIVKKFSVEPPEINFSSYEIIFEMLEKSIFSNKKLMRNLVLFLGYYFDLEEDVFKFEDMNQYHLYKAAQDYETLKSGLGEYVKKVEQQRSKRVKTLTGEFLRSVQEVQIANFLYLNGIDYEYERPYPFESPTRNKKYTPDFYIRQGEHTAWLEHYALSENGYNSLFTPQQTAKYKKAIRDKRDVHARCKTKLLETWSLYNDRRPLLVHLRETLEKEGFILKPRNLDEVYQKIVDTGKDKYIFKLIQFMMNFIEQYKTTGYDEKGFELLRKKTDNPRTLLFLDIAEEVYHHYQATLKQRNQIDFADMINDAHFYLQEIEQQHINLPYKYIIIDEFQDIARQRFNLTKRLSEITKAKVVAVGDDWQSIYAFSGSDITLFTRFLQLMGAGTELKITHTYRNSQELIDIAGGFVQKNSAQIRKQLLSPKHLENPIVIEPFDDSVKMMVSLATKVEEIIGKIIDEFGLKSSILLIGRYNYDMYKLYKTGIFSELPGNRVKSEKYPNANITFMTAHSSKGLGYDNVVLINMFEGKFGFPCQIEDDPIIKLVMYEDKSMPFAEERRLFYVAMTRTKNRVYIATPKHKPSRFLVELIKDYNLPLSEDINMQTVDLFNLRCPVCGFPLKYEFNKNYGLNLWICTNEAEVCDFMTNDKVHKHDICRCPKCQDWYLIVRKNVKNGDVFYGCTNYYNEEHKCTNMIKLSSDPV
;
A
#
# COMPACT_ATOMS: atom_id res chain seq x y z
N MET A 1 33.45 14.00 10.95
CA MET A 1 32.63 13.58 9.80
C MET A 1 32.70 14.72 8.80
N ALA A 2 33.18 14.46 7.63
CA ALA A 2 33.15 15.45 6.56
C ALA A 2 31.74 15.49 5.97
N LEU A 3 31.21 16.68 5.73
CA LEU A 3 29.99 16.90 5.01
C LEU A 3 30.32 17.15 3.55
N ILE A 4 29.66 16.45 2.66
CA ILE A 4 29.77 16.61 1.22
C ILE A 4 28.44 17.09 0.64
N ILE A 5 28.47 17.71 -0.52
CA ILE A 5 27.25 18.14 -1.21
C ILE A 5 26.81 17.01 -2.14
N CYS A 6 25.56 16.57 -2.03
CA CYS A 6 24.99 15.61 -2.95
C CYS A 6 24.94 16.20 -4.35
N PRO A 7 25.50 15.54 -5.39
CA PRO A 7 25.54 16.09 -6.74
C PRO A 7 24.16 16.20 -7.39
N ASP A 8 23.18 15.43 -6.92
CA ASP A 8 21.82 15.38 -7.49
C ASP A 8 20.89 16.43 -6.87
N CYS A 9 20.77 16.47 -5.52
CA CYS A 9 19.82 17.36 -4.83
C CYS A 9 20.49 18.57 -4.15
N GLN A 10 21.80 18.71 -4.23
CA GLN A 10 22.64 19.79 -3.66
C GLN A 10 22.54 19.99 -2.12
N ASN A 11 21.97 19.01 -1.41
CA ASN A 11 21.94 19.02 0.05
C ASN A 11 23.24 18.49 0.66
N GLN A 12 23.60 19.02 1.85
CA GLN A 12 24.73 18.51 2.60
C GLN A 12 24.40 17.14 3.20
N ILE A 13 25.30 16.18 2.99
CA ILE A 13 25.17 14.80 3.45
C ILE A 13 26.49 14.34 4.06
N SER A 14 26.43 13.30 4.92
CA SER A 14 27.64 12.69 5.46
C SER A 14 28.43 11.97 4.37
N ASP A 15 29.75 12.09 4.39
CA ASP A 15 30.69 11.35 3.54
C ASP A 15 30.64 9.84 3.71
N ARG A 16 29.97 9.33 4.78
CA ARG A 16 29.77 7.92 5.09
C ARG A 16 28.36 7.42 4.85
N ALA A 17 27.47 8.27 4.34
CA ALA A 17 26.11 7.83 4.03
C ALA A 17 26.11 6.85 2.85
N GLU A 18 25.49 5.70 3.00
CA GLU A 18 25.33 4.71 1.91
C GLU A 18 24.43 5.20 0.79
N ARG A 19 23.53 6.14 1.10
CA ARG A 19 22.67 6.84 0.16
C ARG A 19 22.41 8.26 0.63
N CYS A 20 22.13 9.16 -0.31
CA CYS A 20 21.66 10.50 0.04
C CYS A 20 20.30 10.42 0.76
N PRO A 21 20.18 10.92 2.00
CA PRO A 21 18.92 10.88 2.75
C PRO A 21 17.83 11.77 2.16
N HIS A 22 18.17 12.68 1.23
CA HIS A 22 17.24 13.64 0.65
C HIS A 22 16.69 13.20 -0.72
N CYS A 23 17.51 12.57 -1.58
CA CYS A 23 17.09 12.15 -2.93
C CYS A 23 17.28 10.65 -3.19
N GLY A 24 17.88 9.91 -2.26
CA GLY A 24 18.11 8.47 -2.39
C GLY A 24 19.30 8.08 -3.28
N LEU A 25 20.10 9.06 -3.78
CA LEU A 25 21.26 8.79 -4.62
C LEU A 25 22.24 7.88 -3.89
N PRO A 26 22.66 6.72 -4.44
CA PRO A 26 23.61 5.82 -3.81
C PRO A 26 25.00 6.46 -3.63
N ALA A 27 25.72 6.06 -2.58
CA ALA A 27 27.06 6.62 -2.20
C ALA A 27 28.10 6.58 -3.33
N GLN A 28 28.02 5.59 -4.21
CA GLN A 28 28.93 5.46 -5.36
C GLN A 28 28.90 6.67 -6.31
N TYR A 29 27.83 7.47 -6.29
CA TYR A 29 27.65 8.66 -7.12
C TYR A 29 27.90 9.97 -6.36
N PHE A 30 28.26 9.95 -5.07
CA PHE A 30 28.50 11.16 -4.27
C PHE A 30 29.75 11.93 -4.69
N TYR A 31 30.72 11.19 -5.09
CA TYR A 31 31.95 11.73 -5.64
C TYR A 31 31.84 11.53 -7.16
N GLY A 32 31.33 12.48 -7.87
CA GLY A 32 31.43 12.44 -9.33
C GLY A 32 32.84 11.98 -9.70
N GLU A 33 33.01 10.97 -10.51
CA GLU A 33 34.20 10.17 -10.81
C GLU A 33 35.46 10.68 -10.10
N LYS A 34 35.95 9.94 -9.08
CA LYS A 34 37.24 10.30 -8.41
C LYS A 34 38.25 10.59 -9.51
N PRO A 35 39.02 11.69 -9.44
CA PRO A 35 40.21 11.84 -10.28
C PRO A 35 41.05 10.60 -10.01
N VAL A 36 41.23 9.77 -11.00
CA VAL A 36 42.16 8.66 -10.92
C VAL A 36 43.49 9.26 -10.49
N GLU A 37 43.94 8.92 -9.27
CA GLU A 37 45.33 9.21 -8.86
C GLU A 37 46.25 8.72 -9.96
N SER A 38 47.13 9.61 -10.39
CA SER A 38 48.13 9.41 -11.40
C SER A 38 48.91 8.10 -11.17
N ALA A 39 48.43 7.01 -11.69
CA ALA A 39 49.26 5.89 -12.03
C ALA A 39 49.91 6.23 -13.37
N THR A 40 51.11 6.66 -13.27
CA THR A 40 52.04 6.76 -14.41
C THR A 40 52.01 5.44 -15.16
N SER A 41 51.84 5.57 -16.50
CA SER A 41 52.05 4.54 -17.52
C SER A 41 51.05 3.41 -17.65
N SER A 42 50.05 3.65 -18.50
CA SER A 42 49.80 2.92 -19.73
C SER A 42 48.53 3.49 -20.39
N THR A 43 48.75 4.40 -21.34
CA THR A 43 47.74 4.80 -22.32
C THR A 43 47.54 3.65 -23.27
N ASN A 44 46.74 2.69 -22.90
CA ASN A 44 46.06 1.78 -23.83
C ASN A 44 44.65 2.34 -24.06
N SER A 45 44.57 3.42 -24.85
CA SER A 45 43.37 3.72 -25.62
C SER A 45 43.28 2.62 -26.68
N ASN A 46 42.25 1.73 -26.56
CA ASN A 46 41.96 0.71 -27.59
C ASN A 46 41.50 1.33 -28.92
N LEU A 47 41.63 2.64 -29.13
CA LEU A 47 41.25 3.28 -30.36
C LEU A 47 42.35 3.05 -31.38
N ASP A 48 42.04 2.31 -32.42
CA ASP A 48 42.93 2.17 -33.59
C ASP A 48 42.87 3.45 -34.43
N TYR A 49 43.85 4.33 -34.20
CA TYR A 49 43.97 5.61 -34.90
C TYR A 49 44.13 5.41 -36.41
N SER A 50 44.59 4.26 -36.88
CA SER A 50 44.73 3.97 -38.32
C SER A 50 43.34 3.83 -39.00
N ASN A 51 42.28 3.50 -38.22
CA ASN A 51 40.93 3.37 -38.73
C ASN A 51 40.05 4.59 -38.44
N LEU A 52 40.58 5.63 -37.80
CA LEU A 52 39.79 6.79 -37.37
C LEU A 52 39.10 7.51 -38.50
N GLY A 53 39.75 7.66 -39.67
CA GLY A 53 39.14 8.26 -40.85
C GLY A 53 37.87 7.50 -41.30
N ASN A 54 37.89 6.17 -41.26
CA ASN A 54 36.72 5.35 -41.60
C ASN A 54 35.60 5.50 -40.56
N ILE A 55 35.94 5.58 -39.27
CA ILE A 55 34.97 5.81 -38.18
C ILE A 55 34.23 7.13 -38.40
N LEU A 56 34.95 8.22 -38.72
CA LEU A 56 34.34 9.52 -38.96
C LEU A 56 33.43 9.53 -40.21
N LEU A 57 33.85 8.86 -41.28
CA LEU A 57 33.04 8.70 -42.52
C LEU A 57 31.77 7.87 -42.23
N SER A 58 31.91 6.79 -41.47
CA SER A 58 30.75 5.98 -41.05
C SER A 58 29.79 6.80 -40.21
N PHE A 59 30.30 7.54 -39.22
CA PHE A 59 29.49 8.42 -38.37
C PHE A 59 28.73 9.46 -39.21
N ASP A 60 29.39 10.18 -40.15
CA ASP A 60 28.70 11.17 -40.95
C ASP A 60 27.59 10.52 -41.80
N LYS A 61 27.83 9.33 -42.37
CA LYS A 61 26.82 8.59 -43.10
C LYS A 61 25.65 8.20 -42.22
N ASP A 62 25.91 7.63 -41.06
CA ASP A 62 24.87 7.17 -40.11
C ASP A 62 24.09 8.36 -39.57
N TYR A 63 24.78 9.47 -39.21
CA TYR A 63 24.14 10.71 -38.78
C TYR A 63 23.24 11.30 -39.85
N CYS A 64 23.72 11.39 -41.11
CA CYS A 64 22.92 11.86 -42.23
C CYS A 64 21.73 10.93 -42.53
N THR A 65 21.89 9.64 -42.34
CA THR A 65 20.80 8.65 -42.51
C THR A 65 19.74 8.82 -41.42
N LEU A 66 20.18 9.00 -40.16
CA LEU A 66 19.28 9.18 -39.02
C LEU A 66 18.43 10.46 -39.17
N PHE A 67 19.07 11.59 -39.41
CA PHE A 67 18.37 12.89 -39.53
C PHE A 67 17.74 13.15 -40.92
N GLY A 68 18.11 12.40 -41.92
CA GLY A 68 17.49 12.39 -43.28
C GLY A 68 16.19 11.57 -43.32
N ALA A 69 15.92 10.78 -42.31
CA ALA A 69 14.73 9.97 -42.23
C ALA A 69 13.46 10.80 -41.97
N SER A 70 12.33 10.37 -42.54
CA SER A 70 11.03 11.03 -42.42
C SER A 70 10.17 10.46 -41.29
N HIS A 71 10.81 9.83 -40.30
CA HIS A 71 10.15 9.19 -39.16
C HIS A 71 10.60 9.80 -37.84
N TYR A 72 9.91 9.43 -36.74
CA TYR A 72 10.27 9.74 -35.36
C TYR A 72 11.51 8.95 -34.97
N ILE A 73 12.60 9.61 -34.58
CA ILE A 73 13.85 8.95 -34.13
C ILE A 73 13.64 8.39 -32.72
N THR A 74 13.80 7.07 -32.57
CA THR A 74 13.60 6.37 -31.31
C THR A 74 14.83 6.41 -30.42
N HIS A 75 14.65 6.15 -29.13
CA HIS A 75 15.78 6.03 -28.19
C HIS A 75 16.71 4.86 -28.53
N ARG A 76 16.21 3.76 -29.13
CA ARG A 76 17.11 2.67 -29.60
C ARG A 76 18.01 3.12 -30.72
N GLU A 77 17.54 3.98 -31.60
CA GLU A 77 18.37 4.55 -32.67
C GLU A 77 19.44 5.49 -32.09
N GLU A 78 19.10 6.29 -31.07
CA GLU A 78 20.05 7.09 -30.32
C GLU A 78 21.07 6.21 -29.56
N ASP A 79 20.61 5.19 -28.85
CA ASP A 79 21.48 4.26 -28.11
C ASP A 79 22.44 3.54 -29.07
N HIS A 80 21.98 3.15 -30.27
CA HIS A 80 22.84 2.55 -31.26
C HIS A 80 23.97 3.51 -31.71
N MET A 81 23.65 4.77 -31.98
CA MET A 81 24.66 5.78 -32.29
C MET A 81 25.65 5.95 -31.13
N ASN A 82 25.15 5.96 -29.90
CA ASN A 82 25.99 6.06 -28.69
C ASN A 82 26.88 4.82 -28.52
N GLU A 83 26.36 3.61 -28.65
CA GLU A 83 27.14 2.36 -28.54
C GLU A 83 28.30 2.32 -29.52
N VAL A 84 28.06 2.70 -30.79
CA VAL A 84 29.06 2.63 -31.85
C VAL A 84 30.13 3.72 -31.68
N TYR A 85 29.77 4.95 -31.34
CA TYR A 85 30.64 6.12 -31.47
C TYR A 85 31.09 6.73 -30.13
N ARG A 86 30.48 6.38 -28.97
CA ARG A 86 30.74 6.99 -27.67
C ARG A 86 32.18 6.82 -27.18
N GLU A 87 32.80 5.67 -27.41
CA GLU A 87 34.18 5.42 -26.98
C GLU A 87 35.17 6.28 -27.79
N CYS A 88 34.93 6.40 -29.09
CA CYS A 88 35.71 7.29 -29.98
C CYS A 88 35.54 8.74 -29.55
N TYR A 89 34.30 9.19 -29.26
CA TYR A 89 33.99 10.52 -28.81
C TYR A 89 34.67 10.83 -27.45
N LYS A 90 34.55 9.96 -26.45
CA LYS A 90 35.20 10.13 -25.13
C LYS A 90 36.72 10.27 -25.26
N THR A 91 37.31 9.42 -26.08
CA THR A 91 38.78 9.45 -26.31
C THR A 91 39.22 10.77 -26.94
N LEU A 92 38.48 11.24 -27.95
CA LEU A 92 38.80 12.48 -28.68
C LEU A 92 38.44 13.76 -27.89
N CYS A 93 37.62 13.70 -26.86
CA CYS A 93 37.37 14.80 -25.94
C CYS A 93 38.59 15.14 -25.06
N ASN A 94 39.60 14.25 -24.97
CA ASN A 94 40.86 14.54 -24.31
C ASN A 94 41.70 15.50 -25.17
N LYS A 95 41.98 16.68 -24.65
CA LYS A 95 42.72 17.73 -25.35
C LYS A 95 44.08 17.27 -25.91
N MET A 96 44.81 16.44 -25.17
CA MET A 96 46.15 15.95 -25.60
C MET A 96 46.00 14.98 -26.77
N ILE A 97 45.00 14.07 -26.68
CA ILE A 97 44.73 13.11 -27.76
C ILE A 97 44.20 13.84 -29.00
N PHE A 98 43.30 14.80 -28.82
CA PHE A 98 42.79 15.63 -29.91
C PHE A 98 43.92 16.34 -30.64
N GLN A 99 44.85 17.03 -29.90
CA GLN A 99 46.03 17.66 -30.51
C GLN A 99 46.97 16.67 -31.21
N TYR A 100 47.16 15.50 -30.57
CA TYR A 100 47.97 14.46 -31.18
C TYR A 100 47.39 13.99 -32.52
N VAL A 101 46.04 13.76 -32.58
CA VAL A 101 45.34 13.37 -33.81
C VAL A 101 45.41 14.48 -34.83
N CYS A 102 45.21 15.76 -34.47
CA CYS A 102 45.30 16.90 -35.38
C CYS A 102 46.72 17.04 -35.97
N ASN A 103 47.75 16.85 -35.15
CA ASN A 103 49.17 16.97 -35.61
C ASN A 103 49.54 15.81 -36.56
N ASN A 104 48.86 14.67 -36.46
CA ASN A 104 49.12 13.47 -37.32
C ASN A 104 47.95 13.18 -38.28
N ALA A 105 47.12 14.19 -38.59
CA ALA A 105 45.89 14.01 -39.37
C ALA A 105 46.12 13.32 -40.72
N ARG A 106 47.21 13.65 -41.42
CA ARG A 106 47.58 13.00 -42.70
C ARG A 106 47.89 11.51 -42.53
N THR A 107 48.57 11.14 -41.45
CA THR A 107 48.93 9.74 -41.16
C THR A 107 47.69 8.92 -40.83
N PHE A 108 46.76 9.50 -40.11
CA PHE A 108 45.49 8.84 -39.74
C PHE A 108 44.39 9.01 -40.79
N ARG A 109 44.68 9.66 -41.93
CA ARG A 109 43.71 9.95 -43.00
C ARG A 109 42.43 10.65 -42.49
N VAL A 110 42.61 11.60 -41.57
CA VAL A 110 41.52 12.34 -40.92
C VAL A 110 41.53 13.76 -41.44
N ASP A 111 40.36 14.25 -41.84
CA ASP A 111 40.10 15.65 -42.04
C ASP A 111 39.79 16.33 -40.71
N ILE A 112 40.45 17.44 -40.41
CA ILE A 112 40.32 18.16 -39.12
C ILE A 112 38.91 18.76 -38.97
N ASP A 113 38.29 19.20 -40.04
CA ASP A 113 36.93 19.77 -39.97
C ASP A 113 35.89 18.67 -39.78
N SER A 114 36.07 17.49 -40.36
CA SER A 114 35.27 16.29 -40.08
C SER A 114 35.42 15.85 -38.62
N LEU A 115 36.62 15.90 -38.06
CA LEU A 115 36.86 15.59 -36.63
C LEU A 115 36.14 16.56 -35.70
N LYS A 116 36.18 17.87 -35.96
CA LYS A 116 35.45 18.88 -35.20
C LYS A 116 33.95 18.72 -35.35
N SER A 117 33.45 18.43 -36.58
CA SER A 117 32.05 18.15 -36.86
C SER A 117 31.55 16.97 -36.06
N PHE A 118 32.31 15.86 -36.04
CA PHE A 118 32.03 14.68 -35.22
C PHE A 118 31.86 15.01 -33.75
N LEU A 119 32.82 15.71 -33.16
CA LEU A 119 32.76 16.09 -31.76
C LEU A 119 31.56 17.00 -31.44
N SER A 120 31.28 17.97 -32.31
CA SER A 120 30.12 18.87 -32.18
C SER A 120 28.80 18.10 -32.27
N LYS A 121 28.62 17.29 -33.33
CA LYS A 121 27.41 16.51 -33.54
C LYS A 121 27.17 15.48 -32.42
N MET A 122 28.21 14.79 -31.95
CA MET A 122 28.06 13.87 -30.79
C MET A 122 27.74 14.60 -29.52
N HIS A 123 28.23 15.82 -29.33
CA HIS A 123 27.91 16.63 -28.14
C HIS A 123 26.45 17.09 -28.15
N THR A 124 25.91 17.43 -29.32
CA THR A 124 24.53 17.92 -29.48
C THR A 124 23.52 16.83 -29.84
N LEU A 125 23.94 15.57 -30.04
CA LEU A 125 23.12 14.48 -30.60
C LEU A 125 21.72 14.36 -29.97
N ASN A 126 21.66 14.30 -28.65
CA ASN A 126 20.38 14.22 -27.95
C ASN A 126 19.50 15.45 -28.19
N GLY A 127 20.08 16.67 -28.14
CA GLY A 127 19.35 17.91 -28.42
C GLY A 127 18.84 17.99 -29.88
N ASP A 128 19.67 17.50 -30.84
CA ASP A 128 19.30 17.46 -32.23
C ASP A 128 18.16 16.45 -32.48
N ILE A 129 18.16 15.29 -31.80
CA ILE A 129 17.09 14.31 -31.87
C ILE A 129 15.79 14.89 -31.28
N ILE A 130 15.84 15.54 -30.11
CA ILE A 130 14.67 16.20 -29.52
C ILE A 130 14.08 17.23 -30.48
N THR A 131 14.94 18.04 -31.09
CA THR A 131 14.51 19.05 -32.07
C THR A 131 13.89 18.42 -33.30
N HIS A 132 14.52 17.37 -33.88
CA HIS A 132 13.98 16.62 -35.00
C HIS A 132 12.61 16.04 -34.68
N ASN A 133 12.46 15.36 -33.56
CA ASN A 133 11.22 14.70 -33.15
C ASN A 133 10.10 15.73 -32.91
N THR A 134 10.41 16.88 -32.30
CA THR A 134 9.45 17.98 -32.15
C THR A 134 8.97 18.49 -33.50
N ASN A 135 9.91 18.80 -34.40
CA ASN A 135 9.59 19.26 -35.75
C ASN A 135 8.83 18.20 -36.59
N TYR A 136 9.15 16.91 -36.36
CA TYR A 136 8.41 15.80 -36.99
C TYR A 136 6.96 15.78 -36.57
N VAL A 137 6.71 15.82 -35.23
CA VAL A 137 5.35 15.81 -34.67
C VAL A 137 4.55 17.04 -35.15
N ASP A 138 5.13 18.24 -35.06
CA ASP A 138 4.49 19.49 -35.52
C ASP A 138 4.13 19.46 -37.00
N ARG A 139 5.02 18.97 -37.82
CA ARG A 139 4.80 18.81 -39.28
C ARG A 139 3.66 17.82 -39.57
N VAL A 140 3.63 16.68 -38.89
CA VAL A 140 2.57 15.68 -39.09
C VAL A 140 1.23 16.21 -38.59
N LEU A 141 1.20 16.95 -37.46
CA LEU A 141 -0.01 17.62 -36.98
C LEU A 141 -0.61 18.58 -38.02
N GLU A 142 0.22 19.34 -38.69
CA GLU A 142 -0.22 20.31 -39.72
C GLU A 142 -0.67 19.59 -40.99
N GLN A 143 0.14 18.63 -41.50
CA GLN A 143 -0.15 17.89 -42.72
C GLN A 143 -1.36 16.98 -42.62
N GLU A 144 -1.56 16.32 -41.48
CA GLU A 144 -2.64 15.37 -41.27
C GLU A 144 -3.82 15.93 -40.44
N LYS A 145 -3.95 17.27 -40.41
CA LYS A 145 -4.97 17.94 -39.60
C LYS A 145 -6.38 17.45 -39.91
N GLU A 146 -6.73 17.39 -41.19
CA GLU A 146 -8.05 16.94 -41.66
C GLU A 146 -8.31 15.47 -41.26
N TYR A 147 -7.30 14.62 -41.36
CA TYR A 147 -7.37 13.23 -40.93
C TYR A 147 -7.66 13.14 -39.42
N PHE A 148 -6.94 13.90 -38.60
CA PHE A 148 -7.18 13.90 -37.13
C PHE A 148 -8.52 14.51 -36.72
N ASP A 149 -9.07 15.42 -37.49
CA ASP A 149 -10.40 16.00 -37.25
C ASP A 149 -11.52 14.96 -37.44
N HIS A 150 -11.28 13.90 -38.28
CA HIS A 150 -12.24 12.85 -38.61
C HIS A 150 -11.82 11.43 -38.17
N ILE A 151 -10.69 11.27 -37.47
CA ILE A 151 -10.09 9.96 -37.13
C ILE A 151 -11.06 9.02 -36.37
N LEU A 152 -12.01 9.55 -35.64
CA LEU A 152 -12.97 8.78 -34.83
C LEU A 152 -14.42 8.95 -35.29
N GLU A 153 -14.65 9.52 -36.47
CA GLU A 153 -15.98 9.77 -37.05
C GLU A 153 -16.82 8.49 -37.18
N ASP A 154 -16.16 7.36 -37.45
CA ASP A 154 -16.80 6.01 -37.54
C ASP A 154 -17.35 5.54 -36.18
N ILE A 155 -16.83 6.05 -35.06
CA ILE A 155 -17.30 5.69 -33.71
C ILE A 155 -18.34 6.70 -33.25
N ASP A 156 -18.00 7.98 -33.31
CA ASP A 156 -18.86 9.09 -32.89
C ASP A 156 -18.38 10.39 -33.54
N PRO A 157 -19.19 11.00 -34.43
CA PRO A 157 -18.80 12.21 -35.15
C PRO A 157 -18.63 13.46 -34.28
N VAL A 158 -19.05 13.40 -33.01
CA VAL A 158 -18.90 14.50 -32.05
C VAL A 158 -17.53 14.47 -31.37
N ILE A 159 -16.89 13.31 -31.29
CA ILE A 159 -15.61 13.14 -30.60
C ILE A 159 -14.46 13.65 -31.48
N LYS A 160 -13.79 14.71 -31.03
CA LYS A 160 -12.58 15.24 -31.63
C LYS A 160 -11.41 15.12 -30.67
N LEU A 161 -10.25 14.73 -31.19
CA LEU A 161 -9.02 14.70 -30.41
C LEU A 161 -8.50 16.13 -30.20
N ASP A 162 -8.11 16.46 -28.97
CA ASP A 162 -7.33 17.66 -28.69
C ASP A 162 -5.88 17.54 -29.14
N GLU A 163 -5.12 18.62 -29.05
CA GLU A 163 -3.75 18.66 -29.55
C GLU A 163 -2.83 17.70 -28.77
N GLU A 164 -2.97 17.58 -27.44
CA GLU A 164 -2.16 16.67 -26.61
C GLU A 164 -2.42 15.21 -26.99
N GLN A 165 -3.69 14.86 -27.23
CA GLN A 165 -4.08 13.52 -27.69
C GLN A 165 -3.53 13.22 -29.09
N ARG A 166 -3.56 14.20 -30.03
CA ARG A 166 -2.97 14.04 -31.39
C ARG A 166 -1.47 13.85 -31.31
N ARG A 167 -0.77 14.64 -30.49
CA ARG A 167 0.67 14.47 -30.22
C ARG A 167 0.98 13.08 -29.68
N ALA A 168 0.18 12.58 -28.72
CA ALA A 168 0.33 11.24 -28.19
C ALA A 168 0.10 10.14 -29.24
N VAL A 169 -0.80 10.34 -30.19
CA VAL A 169 -1.03 9.44 -31.31
C VAL A 169 0.15 9.40 -32.25
N ILE A 170 0.76 10.55 -32.56
CA ILE A 170 1.88 10.67 -33.50
C ILE A 170 3.20 10.17 -32.89
N THR A 171 3.48 10.50 -31.63
CA THR A 171 4.73 10.11 -30.95
C THR A 171 4.94 8.59 -31.01
N ASP A 172 6.08 8.16 -31.51
CA ASP A 172 6.31 6.76 -31.85
C ASP A 172 7.69 6.26 -31.35
N ASP A 173 7.94 6.47 -30.07
CA ASP A 173 9.15 6.02 -29.39
C ASP A 173 9.06 4.54 -28.93
N ASP A 174 10.20 3.96 -28.54
CA ASP A 174 10.28 2.58 -28.06
C ASP A 174 9.42 2.32 -26.82
N HIS A 175 9.46 3.28 -25.89
CA HIS A 175 8.64 3.24 -24.70
C HIS A 175 7.92 4.59 -24.51
N CYS A 176 6.60 4.57 -24.58
CA CYS A 176 5.77 5.75 -24.35
C CYS A 176 4.96 5.58 -23.07
N LEU A 177 5.13 6.49 -22.12
CA LEU A 177 4.28 6.59 -20.95
C LEU A 177 3.27 7.71 -21.15
N LEU A 178 1.99 7.36 -21.30
CA LEU A 178 0.90 8.31 -21.45
C LEU A 178 0.18 8.53 -20.12
N VAL A 179 0.49 9.64 -19.47
CA VAL A 179 -0.09 10.04 -18.17
C VAL A 179 -1.32 10.89 -18.42
N ALA A 180 -2.50 10.38 -18.08
CA ALA A 180 -3.77 11.03 -18.40
C ALA A 180 -4.73 11.04 -17.19
N GLY A 181 -5.35 12.18 -16.89
CA GLY A 181 -6.26 12.33 -15.78
C GLY A 181 -7.59 11.55 -15.91
N ALA A 182 -8.41 11.61 -14.86
CA ALA A 182 -9.77 11.07 -14.88
C ALA A 182 -10.63 11.78 -15.94
N GLY A 183 -11.20 11.01 -16.88
CA GLY A 183 -12.04 11.61 -17.94
C GLY A 183 -11.29 12.31 -19.08
N ALA A 184 -9.97 12.14 -19.18
CA ALA A 184 -9.13 12.75 -20.22
C ALA A 184 -9.16 11.99 -21.56
N GLY A 185 -10.04 11.00 -21.75
CA GLY A 185 -10.17 10.29 -23.02
C GLY A 185 -9.08 9.25 -23.31
N LYS A 186 -8.51 8.60 -22.30
CA LYS A 186 -7.50 7.53 -22.45
C LYS A 186 -7.87 6.50 -23.52
N THR A 187 -9.04 5.85 -23.37
CA THR A 187 -9.53 4.83 -24.30
C THR A 187 -9.72 5.37 -25.71
N THR A 188 -10.15 6.62 -25.83
CA THR A 188 -10.30 7.33 -27.12
C THR A 188 -8.98 7.54 -27.80
N THR A 189 -7.96 8.01 -27.08
CA THR A 189 -6.60 8.20 -27.59
C THR A 189 -5.97 6.88 -28.03
N MET A 190 -6.20 5.79 -27.27
CA MET A 190 -5.71 4.45 -27.64
C MET A 190 -6.36 3.96 -28.94
N ALA A 191 -7.68 4.12 -29.11
CA ALA A 191 -8.36 3.75 -30.34
C ALA A 191 -7.85 4.54 -31.56
N ALA A 192 -7.63 5.84 -31.37
CA ALA A 192 -7.03 6.69 -32.39
C ALA A 192 -5.58 6.28 -32.74
N LYS A 193 -4.77 5.91 -31.73
CA LYS A 193 -3.39 5.40 -31.92
C LYS A 193 -3.41 4.13 -32.77
N VAL A 194 -4.28 3.17 -32.44
CA VAL A 194 -4.41 1.92 -33.22
C VAL A 194 -4.80 2.23 -34.68
N LYS A 195 -5.80 3.11 -34.89
CA LYS A 195 -6.20 3.50 -36.27
C LYS A 195 -5.07 4.18 -37.03
N TYR A 196 -4.36 5.12 -36.39
CA TYR A 196 -3.22 5.80 -37.00
C TYR A 196 -2.09 4.83 -37.37
N LEU A 197 -1.75 3.87 -36.51
CA LEU A 197 -0.73 2.86 -36.80
C LEU A 197 -1.09 2.00 -38.02
N VAL A 198 -2.36 1.61 -38.13
CA VAL A 198 -2.82 0.76 -39.26
C VAL A 198 -2.90 1.58 -40.56
N GLU A 199 -3.54 2.75 -40.54
CA GLU A 199 -3.87 3.50 -41.75
C GLU A 199 -2.72 4.35 -42.26
N LYS A 200 -1.89 4.94 -41.37
CA LYS A 200 -0.82 5.88 -41.77
C LYS A 200 0.57 5.27 -41.63
N GLN A 201 0.79 4.36 -40.67
CA GLN A 201 2.10 3.70 -40.50
C GLN A 201 2.17 2.33 -41.16
N GLY A 202 1.06 1.83 -41.74
CA GLY A 202 1.00 0.56 -42.44
C GLY A 202 1.26 -0.68 -41.56
N VAL A 203 1.00 -0.58 -40.28
CA VAL A 203 1.16 -1.69 -39.32
C VAL A 203 -0.01 -2.64 -39.48
N HIS A 204 0.26 -3.95 -39.65
CA HIS A 204 -0.81 -4.93 -39.72
C HIS A 204 -1.52 -5.07 -38.34
N PRO A 205 -2.86 -5.19 -38.31
CA PRO A 205 -3.60 -5.33 -37.08
C PRO A 205 -3.11 -6.49 -36.15
N GLU A 206 -2.61 -7.58 -36.72
CA GLU A 206 -2.06 -8.75 -36.02
C GLU A 206 -0.72 -8.43 -35.31
N GLU A 207 -0.04 -7.36 -35.70
CA GLU A 207 1.21 -6.87 -35.09
C GLU A 207 0.96 -5.97 -33.90
N ILE A 208 -0.33 -5.66 -33.62
CA ILE A 208 -0.74 -4.80 -32.52
C ILE A 208 -1.49 -5.64 -31.45
N ILE A 209 -1.00 -5.58 -30.22
CA ILE A 209 -1.72 -6.15 -29.08
C ILE A 209 -2.13 -5.05 -28.10
N VAL A 210 -3.41 -5.04 -27.72
CA VAL A 210 -3.97 -4.14 -26.72
C VAL A 210 -4.35 -4.95 -25.49
N ILE A 211 -3.79 -4.59 -24.33
CA ILE A 211 -3.98 -5.33 -23.08
C ILE A 211 -4.67 -4.42 -22.06
N SER A 212 -5.69 -4.93 -21.39
CA SER A 212 -6.33 -4.25 -20.26
C SER A 212 -6.62 -5.22 -19.12
N TYR A 213 -6.98 -4.67 -17.95
CA TYR A 213 -7.14 -5.45 -16.70
C TYR A 213 -8.49 -6.11 -16.55
N THR A 214 -9.56 -5.44 -16.99
CA THR A 214 -10.93 -5.88 -16.73
C THR A 214 -11.66 -6.29 -17.99
N ARG A 215 -12.53 -7.30 -17.88
CA ARG A 215 -13.39 -7.71 -19.00
C ARG A 215 -14.26 -6.55 -19.51
N LYS A 216 -14.65 -5.63 -18.63
CA LYS A 216 -15.44 -4.45 -19.03
C LYS A 216 -14.63 -3.50 -19.93
N ALA A 217 -13.39 -3.17 -19.53
CA ALA A 217 -12.51 -2.33 -20.34
C ALA A 217 -12.16 -3.00 -21.69
N ILE A 218 -11.95 -4.32 -21.69
CA ILE A 218 -11.79 -5.11 -22.92
C ILE A 218 -13.02 -4.97 -23.81
N GLY A 219 -14.24 -5.12 -23.26
CA GLY A 219 -15.48 -4.95 -24.02
C GLY A 219 -15.60 -3.56 -24.66
N GLU A 220 -15.30 -2.51 -23.90
CA GLU A 220 -15.29 -1.13 -24.40
C GLU A 220 -14.25 -0.90 -25.51
N LEU A 221 -13.05 -1.42 -25.34
CA LEU A 221 -12.00 -1.35 -26.37
C LEU A 221 -12.36 -2.14 -27.63
N GLN A 222 -12.93 -3.34 -27.50
CA GLN A 222 -13.43 -4.14 -28.62
C GLN A 222 -14.56 -3.45 -29.38
N GLU A 223 -15.51 -2.86 -28.66
CA GLU A 223 -16.60 -2.08 -29.26
C GLU A 223 -16.05 -0.92 -30.09
N ARG A 224 -15.10 -0.16 -29.56
CA ARG A 224 -14.52 0.98 -30.25
C ARG A 224 -13.60 0.59 -31.41
N ILE A 225 -12.64 -0.32 -31.18
CA ILE A 225 -11.57 -0.65 -32.15
C ILE A 225 -12.06 -1.72 -33.14
N ASN A 226 -12.55 -2.86 -32.64
CA ASN A 226 -12.90 -3.96 -33.54
C ASN A 226 -14.23 -3.73 -34.24
N GLN A 227 -15.27 -3.20 -33.55
CA GLN A 227 -16.58 -2.98 -34.13
C GLN A 227 -16.72 -1.60 -34.76
N GLY A 228 -16.37 -0.52 -34.04
CA GLY A 228 -16.47 0.85 -34.51
C GLY A 228 -15.51 1.13 -35.66
N LEU A 229 -14.19 0.99 -35.43
CA LEU A 229 -13.16 1.24 -36.41
C LEU A 229 -12.96 0.07 -37.41
N LYS A 230 -13.54 -1.09 -37.16
CA LYS A 230 -13.42 -2.33 -37.97
C LYS A 230 -11.98 -2.82 -38.10
N ILE A 231 -11.12 -2.55 -37.10
CA ILE A 231 -9.73 -2.99 -37.08
C ILE A 231 -9.63 -4.26 -36.22
N PRO A 232 -9.25 -5.43 -36.77
CA PRO A 232 -9.20 -6.71 -36.06
C PRO A 232 -7.91 -6.87 -35.25
N ALA A 233 -7.58 -5.86 -34.42
CA ALA A 233 -6.45 -5.95 -33.52
C ALA A 233 -6.76 -6.93 -32.36
N LYS A 234 -5.70 -7.57 -31.82
CA LYS A 234 -5.83 -8.47 -30.68
C LYS A 234 -6.04 -7.65 -29.39
N ILE A 235 -7.24 -7.75 -28.80
CA ILE A 235 -7.59 -7.06 -27.56
C ILE A 235 -7.91 -8.12 -26.50
N CYS A 236 -7.15 -8.17 -25.40
CA CYS A 236 -7.26 -9.23 -24.40
C CYS A 236 -6.81 -8.77 -23.00
N THR A 237 -7.08 -9.61 -21.99
CA THR A 237 -6.49 -9.42 -20.65
C THR A 237 -5.08 -10.01 -20.58
N PHE A 238 -4.30 -9.59 -19.58
CA PHE A 238 -2.99 -10.21 -19.31
C PHE A 238 -3.07 -11.74 -19.16
N HIS A 239 -4.08 -12.25 -18.45
CA HIS A 239 -4.26 -13.69 -18.26
C HIS A 239 -4.60 -14.40 -19.57
N ALA A 240 -5.47 -13.83 -20.40
CA ALA A 240 -5.80 -14.43 -21.69
C ALA A 240 -4.56 -14.47 -22.60
N PHE A 241 -3.79 -13.38 -22.68
CA PHE A 241 -2.55 -13.33 -23.42
C PHE A 241 -1.53 -14.36 -22.91
N ALA A 242 -1.30 -14.38 -21.59
CA ALA A 242 -0.37 -15.31 -20.96
C ALA A 242 -0.78 -16.77 -21.21
N PHE A 243 -2.06 -17.09 -21.06
CA PHE A 243 -2.56 -18.44 -21.33
C PHE A 243 -2.45 -18.85 -22.78
N ASP A 244 -2.61 -17.92 -23.75
CA ASP A 244 -2.34 -18.18 -25.16
C ASP A 244 -0.87 -18.57 -25.38
N ILE A 245 0.08 -17.91 -24.73
CA ILE A 245 1.51 -18.24 -24.76
C ILE A 245 1.73 -19.62 -24.16
N VAL A 246 1.22 -19.89 -22.95
CA VAL A 246 1.36 -21.18 -22.28
C VAL A 246 0.81 -22.31 -23.15
N LYS A 247 -0.40 -22.17 -23.69
CA LYS A 247 -1.00 -23.17 -24.59
C LYS A 247 -0.20 -23.45 -25.85
N LYS A 248 0.41 -22.40 -26.42
CA LYS A 248 1.14 -22.53 -27.68
C LYS A 248 2.48 -23.22 -27.50
N PHE A 249 3.13 -23.06 -26.34
CA PHE A 249 4.51 -23.50 -26.13
C PHE A 249 4.67 -24.63 -25.12
N SER A 250 3.65 -24.97 -24.33
CA SER A 250 3.64 -26.15 -23.48
C SER A 250 3.49 -27.42 -24.33
N VAL A 251 4.14 -28.50 -23.90
CA VAL A 251 4.03 -29.83 -24.54
C VAL A 251 2.60 -30.35 -24.45
N GLU A 252 1.97 -30.21 -23.28
CA GLU A 252 0.57 -30.51 -23.02
C GLU A 252 -0.05 -29.29 -22.33
N PRO A 253 -1.06 -28.65 -22.95
CA PRO A 253 -1.69 -27.46 -22.37
C PRO A 253 -2.28 -27.76 -21.01
N PRO A 254 -1.90 -27.01 -19.96
CA PRO A 254 -2.45 -27.23 -18.64
C PRO A 254 -3.90 -26.76 -18.52
N GLU A 255 -4.64 -27.35 -17.59
CA GLU A 255 -5.96 -26.88 -17.19
C GLU A 255 -5.88 -25.78 -16.15
N ILE A 256 -6.91 -24.92 -16.10
CA ILE A 256 -6.98 -23.84 -15.10
C ILE A 256 -7.55 -24.42 -13.80
N ASN A 257 -6.81 -24.29 -12.71
CA ASN A 257 -7.30 -24.66 -11.39
C ASN A 257 -8.16 -23.53 -10.79
N PHE A 258 -9.38 -23.86 -10.41
CA PHE A 258 -10.32 -22.99 -9.69
C PHE A 258 -10.49 -23.38 -8.21
N SER A 259 -9.84 -24.44 -7.76
CA SER A 259 -10.03 -25.09 -6.45
C SER A 259 -8.77 -25.10 -5.59
N SER A 260 -8.04 -23.98 -5.54
CA SER A 260 -6.82 -23.84 -4.72
C SER A 260 -7.09 -24.16 -3.24
N TYR A 261 -8.28 -23.81 -2.74
CA TYR A 261 -8.73 -24.13 -1.39
C TYR A 261 -8.71 -25.65 -1.13
N GLU A 262 -9.22 -26.45 -2.05
CA GLU A 262 -9.33 -27.91 -1.91
C GLU A 262 -7.96 -28.57 -1.79
N ILE A 263 -6.99 -28.13 -2.58
CA ILE A 263 -5.62 -28.67 -2.54
C ILE A 263 -4.99 -28.42 -1.17
N ILE A 264 -5.06 -27.19 -0.66
CA ILE A 264 -4.50 -26.83 0.64
C ILE A 264 -5.28 -27.53 1.77
N PHE A 265 -6.59 -27.60 1.66
CA PHE A 265 -7.43 -28.29 2.65
C PHE A 265 -7.08 -29.79 2.70
N GLU A 266 -6.96 -30.47 1.56
CA GLU A 266 -6.59 -31.89 1.48
C GLU A 266 -5.19 -32.15 2.05
N MET A 267 -4.24 -31.23 1.82
CA MET A 267 -2.92 -31.29 2.44
C MET A 267 -3.02 -31.22 3.96
N LEU A 268 -3.75 -30.24 4.48
CA LEU A 268 -3.90 -30.01 5.92
C LEU A 268 -4.76 -31.09 6.61
N GLU A 269 -5.66 -31.76 5.90
CA GLU A 269 -6.48 -32.84 6.45
C GLU A 269 -5.76 -34.20 6.46
N LYS A 270 -5.00 -34.52 5.41
CA LYS A 270 -4.45 -35.86 5.18
C LYS A 270 -2.92 -35.90 5.17
N SER A 271 -2.30 -35.10 4.31
CA SER A 271 -0.85 -35.20 4.05
C SER A 271 0.01 -34.71 5.20
N ILE A 272 -0.53 -33.88 6.07
CA ILE A 272 0.20 -33.29 7.20
C ILE A 272 0.70 -34.34 8.21
N PHE A 273 -0.03 -35.45 8.38
CA PHE A 273 0.34 -36.51 9.32
C PHE A 273 1.70 -37.16 9.00
N SER A 274 2.14 -37.11 7.75
CA SER A 274 3.46 -37.54 7.31
C SER A 274 4.56 -36.51 7.56
N ASN A 275 4.22 -35.23 7.73
CA ASN A 275 5.18 -34.15 7.97
C ASN A 275 5.08 -33.60 9.40
N LYS A 276 5.80 -34.25 10.34
CA LYS A 276 5.79 -33.90 11.76
C LYS A 276 6.30 -32.48 12.05
N LYS A 277 7.25 -31.97 11.25
CA LYS A 277 7.78 -30.61 11.40
C LYS A 277 6.69 -29.59 11.06
N LEU A 278 6.04 -29.76 9.92
CA LEU A 278 4.95 -28.87 9.49
C LEU A 278 3.78 -28.90 10.48
N MET A 279 3.37 -30.09 10.92
CA MET A 279 2.31 -30.25 11.92
C MET A 279 2.64 -29.51 13.21
N ARG A 280 3.86 -29.65 13.72
CA ARG A 280 4.32 -28.94 14.92
C ARG A 280 4.25 -27.43 14.72
N ASN A 281 4.77 -26.93 13.60
CA ASN A 281 4.77 -25.50 13.30
C ASN A 281 3.33 -24.95 13.21
N LEU A 282 2.42 -25.69 12.58
CA LEU A 282 0.98 -25.33 12.52
C LEU A 282 0.33 -25.30 13.89
N VAL A 283 0.57 -26.32 14.72
CA VAL A 283 0.03 -26.33 16.10
C VAL A 283 0.53 -25.14 16.89
N LEU A 284 1.82 -24.80 16.80
CA LEU A 284 2.39 -23.61 17.46
C LEU A 284 1.80 -22.31 16.91
N PHE A 285 1.67 -22.19 15.60
CA PHE A 285 1.11 -20.99 14.97
C PHE A 285 -0.36 -20.80 15.37
N LEU A 286 -1.17 -21.84 15.26
CA LEU A 286 -2.58 -21.80 15.65
C LEU A 286 -2.77 -21.59 17.15
N GLY A 287 -1.90 -22.17 17.97
CA GLY A 287 -2.00 -22.08 19.43
C GLY A 287 -1.60 -20.73 20.01
N TYR A 288 -0.66 -20.02 19.38
CA TYR A 288 -0.05 -18.84 19.97
C TYR A 288 -0.10 -17.57 19.13
N TYR A 289 -0.20 -17.67 17.79
CA TYR A 289 0.04 -16.54 16.91
C TYR A 289 -1.08 -16.22 15.91
N PHE A 290 -2.02 -17.13 15.70
CA PHE A 290 -2.95 -17.00 14.56
C PHE A 290 -3.88 -15.77 14.64
N ASP A 291 -4.41 -15.46 15.82
CA ASP A 291 -5.33 -14.33 16.02
C ASP A 291 -4.60 -13.00 16.28
N LEU A 292 -3.27 -12.95 16.13
CA LEU A 292 -2.49 -11.74 16.28
C LEU A 292 -2.45 -11.00 14.93
N GLU A 293 -3.35 -10.03 14.75
CA GLU A 293 -3.54 -9.27 13.51
C GLU A 293 -2.50 -8.15 13.33
N GLU A 294 -1.68 -7.84 14.36
CA GLU A 294 -0.71 -6.75 14.32
C GLU A 294 0.70 -7.24 14.63
N ASP A 295 1.68 -6.47 14.17
CA ASP A 295 3.08 -6.74 14.50
C ASP A 295 3.30 -6.52 15.98
N VAL A 296 3.25 -7.63 16.72
CA VAL A 296 3.43 -7.63 18.18
C VAL A 296 4.81 -7.14 18.61
N PHE A 297 5.77 -7.09 17.68
CA PHE A 297 7.13 -6.62 17.94
C PHE A 297 7.32 -5.11 17.75
N LYS A 298 6.33 -4.40 17.25
CA LYS A 298 6.23 -2.93 17.41
C LYS A 298 6.06 -2.52 18.88
N PHE A 299 5.68 -3.48 19.72
CA PHE A 299 5.46 -3.30 21.14
C PHE A 299 6.62 -3.95 21.89
N GLU A 300 7.11 -3.32 22.95
CA GLU A 300 8.19 -3.88 23.77
C GLU A 300 7.86 -5.28 24.30
N ASP A 301 6.55 -5.57 24.43
CA ASP A 301 6.04 -6.89 24.83
C ASP A 301 4.58 -7.10 24.39
N MET A 302 4.10 -8.34 24.51
CA MET A 302 2.72 -8.72 24.19
C MET A 302 1.65 -7.94 24.96
N ASN A 303 1.98 -7.35 26.09
CA ASN A 303 1.04 -6.62 26.91
C ASN A 303 0.85 -5.20 26.40
N GLN A 304 1.89 -4.55 25.88
CA GLN A 304 1.72 -3.31 25.16
C GLN A 304 0.80 -3.51 23.94
N TYR A 305 0.94 -4.65 23.24
CA TYR A 305 0.02 -5.03 22.17
C TYR A 305 -1.42 -5.20 22.68
N HIS A 306 -1.64 -5.94 23.76
CA HIS A 306 -2.97 -6.13 24.34
C HIS A 306 -3.54 -4.82 24.89
N LEU A 307 -2.71 -3.96 25.46
CA LEU A 307 -3.09 -2.62 25.91
C LEU A 307 -3.46 -1.72 24.73
N TYR A 308 -2.73 -1.81 23.62
CA TYR A 308 -3.06 -1.10 22.39
C TYR A 308 -4.39 -1.57 21.81
N LYS A 309 -4.62 -2.89 21.73
CA LYS A 309 -5.92 -3.46 21.31
C LYS A 309 -7.05 -3.04 22.25
N ALA A 310 -6.84 -3.08 23.53
CA ALA A 310 -7.84 -2.65 24.50
C ALA A 310 -8.06 -1.12 24.47
N ALA A 311 -7.03 -0.31 24.19
CA ALA A 311 -7.17 1.14 24.04
C ALA A 311 -7.98 1.53 22.80
N GLN A 312 -7.89 0.77 21.69
CA GLN A 312 -8.76 0.99 20.54
C GLN A 312 -10.25 0.81 20.87
N ASP A 313 -10.57 -0.11 21.77
CA ASP A 313 -11.94 -0.31 22.26
C ASP A 313 -12.34 0.72 23.35
N TYR A 314 -11.39 1.23 24.11
CA TYR A 314 -11.64 2.12 25.25
C TYR A 314 -12.06 3.55 24.86
N GLU A 315 -11.60 4.09 23.75
CA GLU A 315 -12.11 5.37 23.23
C GLU A 315 -13.60 5.27 22.83
N THR A 316 -14.02 4.10 22.41
CA THR A 316 -15.43 3.77 22.18
C THR A 316 -16.21 3.65 23.51
N LEU A 317 -15.56 3.28 24.61
CA LEU A 317 -16.12 3.12 25.95
C LEU A 317 -16.33 4.46 26.68
N LYS A 318 -15.51 5.46 26.38
CA LYS A 318 -15.60 6.80 27.01
C LYS A 318 -16.84 7.59 26.60
N SER A 319 -17.48 7.24 25.50
CA SER A 319 -18.57 8.02 24.91
C SER A 319 -19.97 7.62 25.39
N GLY A 320 -20.15 6.61 26.25
CA GLY A 320 -21.48 6.28 26.76
C GLY A 320 -21.56 5.10 27.73
N LEU A 321 -21.70 5.37 29.00
CA LEU A 321 -21.88 4.36 30.06
C LEU A 321 -23.10 3.42 29.88
N GLY A 322 -24.14 3.83 29.17
CA GLY A 322 -25.35 3.04 28.93
C GLY A 322 -25.25 2.06 27.74
N GLU A 323 -24.43 2.36 26.72
CA GLU A 323 -24.12 1.44 25.62
C GLU A 323 -23.00 0.46 25.98
N TYR A 324 -22.22 0.79 27.00
CA TYR A 324 -21.11 -0.03 27.50
C TYR A 324 -21.56 -1.42 27.94
N VAL A 325 -22.62 -1.52 28.73
CA VAL A 325 -23.13 -2.82 29.22
C VAL A 325 -23.62 -3.67 28.04
N LYS A 326 -24.33 -3.09 27.08
CA LYS A 326 -24.76 -3.80 25.86
C LYS A 326 -23.60 -4.20 24.94
N LYS A 327 -22.57 -3.37 24.80
CA LYS A 327 -21.36 -3.69 24.01
C LYS A 327 -20.46 -4.70 24.70
N VAL A 328 -20.31 -4.65 26.02
CA VAL A 328 -19.61 -5.68 26.77
C VAL A 328 -20.34 -7.02 26.71
N GLU A 329 -21.67 -7.02 26.69
CA GLU A 329 -22.45 -8.25 26.43
C GLU A 329 -22.33 -8.73 24.99
N GLN A 330 -22.23 -7.84 24.00
CA GLN A 330 -21.94 -8.20 22.60
C GLN A 330 -20.45 -8.57 22.37
N GLN A 331 -19.50 -8.00 23.12
CA GLN A 331 -18.10 -8.41 23.11
C GLN A 331 -17.85 -9.70 23.88
N ARG A 332 -18.67 -10.02 24.89
CA ARG A 332 -18.72 -11.38 25.49
C ARG A 332 -19.07 -12.44 24.45
N SER A 333 -19.66 -12.08 23.31
CA SER A 333 -19.85 -12.98 22.16
C SER A 333 -18.60 -13.11 21.25
N LYS A 334 -17.58 -12.27 21.41
CA LYS A 334 -16.27 -12.38 20.75
C LYS A 334 -15.24 -13.05 21.67
N ARG A 335 -15.57 -14.24 22.16
CA ARG A 335 -14.62 -15.09 22.88
C ARG A 335 -13.60 -15.64 21.88
N VAL A 336 -12.34 -15.63 22.27
CA VAL A 336 -11.26 -16.26 21.49
C VAL A 336 -11.29 -17.77 21.74
N LYS A 337 -11.15 -18.55 20.69
CA LYS A 337 -11.27 -20.02 20.75
C LYS A 337 -9.92 -20.66 21.06
N THR A 338 -9.86 -21.62 22.00
CA THR A 338 -8.69 -22.45 22.27
C THR A 338 -8.52 -23.56 21.26
N LEU A 339 -7.35 -24.23 21.28
CA LEU A 339 -7.12 -25.46 20.48
C LEU A 339 -8.12 -26.58 20.81
N THR A 340 -8.67 -26.59 22.02
CA THR A 340 -9.69 -27.54 22.47
C THR A 340 -11.12 -27.16 22.11
N GLY A 341 -11.30 -25.96 21.53
CA GLY A 341 -12.59 -25.47 21.07
C GLY A 341 -13.37 -24.64 22.09
N GLU A 342 -12.83 -24.39 23.27
CA GLU A 342 -13.43 -23.53 24.30
C GLU A 342 -13.28 -22.04 23.95
N PHE A 343 -14.21 -21.21 24.42
CA PHE A 343 -14.18 -19.78 24.21
C PHE A 343 -13.81 -19.06 25.51
N LEU A 344 -12.67 -18.37 25.53
CA LEU A 344 -12.14 -17.63 26.66
C LEU A 344 -12.26 -16.12 26.44
N ARG A 345 -12.07 -15.33 27.51
CA ARG A 345 -12.30 -13.87 27.50
C ARG A 345 -11.18 -13.08 26.85
N SER A 346 -9.94 -13.56 26.96
CA SER A 346 -8.78 -12.84 26.46
C SER A 346 -7.82 -13.76 25.69
N VAL A 347 -7.00 -13.17 24.81
CA VAL A 347 -5.98 -13.89 24.05
C VAL A 347 -4.92 -14.50 24.99
N GLN A 348 -4.57 -13.80 26.08
CA GLN A 348 -3.60 -14.32 27.05
C GLN A 348 -4.13 -15.54 27.80
N GLU A 349 -5.41 -15.53 28.18
CA GLU A 349 -6.05 -16.72 28.76
C GLU A 349 -6.06 -17.90 27.77
N VAL A 350 -6.30 -17.65 26.47
CA VAL A 350 -6.19 -18.68 25.43
C VAL A 350 -4.76 -19.21 25.30
N GLN A 351 -3.74 -18.35 25.36
CA GLN A 351 -2.35 -18.78 25.36
C GLN A 351 -2.01 -19.65 26.57
N ILE A 352 -2.50 -19.28 27.76
CA ILE A 352 -2.35 -20.09 28.98
C ILE A 352 -3.04 -21.44 28.80
N ALA A 353 -4.30 -21.47 28.40
CA ALA A 353 -5.08 -22.70 28.17
C ALA A 353 -4.40 -23.63 27.15
N ASN A 354 -3.97 -23.10 26.03
CA ASN A 354 -3.26 -23.83 25.00
C ASN A 354 -1.91 -24.35 25.52
N PHE A 355 -1.18 -23.55 26.31
CA PHE A 355 0.08 -23.99 26.94
C PHE A 355 -0.14 -25.16 27.91
N LEU A 356 -1.13 -25.06 28.78
CA LEU A 356 -1.50 -26.14 29.72
C LEU A 356 -1.87 -27.42 28.96
N TYR A 357 -2.76 -27.30 27.97
CA TYR A 357 -3.20 -28.44 27.15
C TYR A 357 -2.03 -29.10 26.42
N LEU A 358 -1.20 -28.32 25.72
CA LEU A 358 -0.07 -28.84 24.94
C LEU A 358 1.01 -29.53 25.79
N ASN A 359 1.13 -29.13 27.06
CA ASN A 359 2.10 -29.69 28.00
C ASN A 359 1.51 -30.73 28.96
N GLY A 360 0.32 -31.25 28.67
CA GLY A 360 -0.26 -32.39 29.38
C GLY A 360 -0.77 -32.08 30.79
N ILE A 361 -1.16 -30.80 31.01
CA ILE A 361 -1.82 -30.35 32.26
C ILE A 361 -3.29 -30.14 31.95
N ASP A 362 -4.16 -30.85 32.70
CA ASP A 362 -5.59 -30.70 32.56
C ASP A 362 -6.07 -29.43 33.27
N TYR A 363 -7.01 -28.72 32.69
CA TYR A 363 -7.55 -27.50 33.27
C TYR A 363 -9.08 -27.42 33.10
N GLU A 364 -9.72 -26.68 33.99
CA GLU A 364 -11.11 -26.26 33.90
C GLU A 364 -11.17 -24.72 33.97
N TYR A 365 -11.72 -24.10 32.94
CA TYR A 365 -11.86 -22.64 32.84
C TYR A 365 -13.04 -22.14 33.68
N GLU A 366 -12.84 -21.06 34.46
CA GLU A 366 -13.85 -20.44 35.32
C GLU A 366 -14.63 -21.43 36.22
N ARG A 367 -13.95 -22.48 36.71
CA ARG A 367 -14.55 -23.37 37.68
C ARG A 367 -14.94 -22.61 38.93
N PRO A 368 -16.20 -22.75 39.44
CA PRO A 368 -16.62 -22.12 40.70
C PRO A 368 -15.73 -22.56 41.86
N TYR A 369 -15.16 -21.59 42.60
CA TYR A 369 -14.38 -21.88 43.76
C TYR A 369 -15.27 -22.46 44.85
N PRO A 370 -14.96 -23.64 45.42
CA PRO A 370 -15.87 -24.38 46.28
C PRO A 370 -15.93 -23.88 47.73
N PHE A 371 -15.07 -22.94 48.08
CA PHE A 371 -14.97 -22.39 49.46
C PHE A 371 -15.55 -20.99 49.56
N GLU A 372 -14.91 -20.11 50.31
CA GLU A 372 -15.33 -18.72 50.52
C GLU A 372 -15.13 -17.85 49.27
N SER A 373 -15.98 -16.85 49.11
CA SER A 373 -15.78 -15.84 48.05
C SER A 373 -15.09 -14.59 48.62
N PRO A 374 -14.17 -13.94 47.92
CA PRO A 374 -13.58 -12.66 48.32
C PRO A 374 -14.61 -11.53 48.51
N THR A 375 -15.78 -11.65 47.87
CA THR A 375 -16.86 -10.68 47.93
C THR A 375 -18.17 -11.33 48.36
N ARG A 376 -18.92 -10.67 49.31
CA ARG A 376 -20.16 -11.21 49.83
C ARG A 376 -21.29 -11.41 48.83
N ASN A 377 -21.22 -10.73 47.66
CA ASN A 377 -22.34 -10.64 46.72
C ASN A 377 -22.12 -11.39 45.38
N LYS A 378 -20.98 -12.06 45.18
CA LYS A 378 -20.68 -12.72 43.91
C LYS A 378 -19.89 -14.01 44.14
N LYS A 379 -20.30 -15.10 43.47
CA LYS A 379 -19.50 -16.34 43.45
C LYS A 379 -18.11 -16.05 42.83
N TYR A 380 -17.09 -16.61 43.46
CA TYR A 380 -15.73 -16.50 42.94
C TYR A 380 -15.45 -17.64 41.97
N THR A 381 -14.93 -17.28 40.82
CA THR A 381 -14.52 -18.19 39.75
C THR A 381 -13.12 -17.77 39.29
N PRO A 382 -12.06 -18.42 39.81
CA PRO A 382 -10.70 -18.23 39.31
C PRO A 382 -10.61 -18.55 37.82
N ASP A 383 -9.66 -17.97 37.11
CA ASP A 383 -9.56 -18.16 35.69
C ASP A 383 -9.36 -19.62 35.30
N PHE A 384 -8.48 -20.34 36.00
CA PHE A 384 -8.26 -21.77 35.75
C PHE A 384 -8.16 -22.56 37.06
N TYR A 385 -8.74 -23.76 37.05
CA TYR A 385 -8.39 -24.84 37.96
C TYR A 385 -7.53 -25.84 37.18
N ILE A 386 -6.31 -26.10 37.62
CA ILE A 386 -5.35 -26.97 36.95
C ILE A 386 -5.08 -28.24 37.72
N ARG A 387 -4.90 -29.37 37.02
CA ARG A 387 -4.69 -30.68 37.63
C ARG A 387 -3.74 -31.55 36.83
N GLN A 388 -2.83 -32.22 37.50
CA GLN A 388 -1.98 -33.28 36.96
C GLN A 388 -1.75 -34.38 38.00
N GLY A 389 -2.42 -35.51 37.84
CA GLY A 389 -2.47 -36.53 38.89
C GLY A 389 -3.08 -36.02 40.21
N GLU A 390 -2.29 -36.08 41.31
CA GLU A 390 -2.71 -35.54 42.61
C GLU A 390 -2.35 -34.05 42.78
N HIS A 391 -1.52 -33.50 41.92
CA HIS A 391 -1.18 -32.08 41.95
C HIS A 391 -2.34 -31.23 41.43
N THR A 392 -2.80 -30.29 42.26
CA THR A 392 -3.87 -29.37 41.89
C THR A 392 -3.51 -27.96 42.33
N ALA A 393 -3.91 -26.95 41.52
CA ALA A 393 -3.77 -25.55 41.86
C ALA A 393 -4.85 -24.72 41.15
N TRP A 394 -5.09 -23.56 41.69
CA TRP A 394 -5.88 -22.50 41.06
C TRP A 394 -4.93 -21.51 40.41
N LEU A 395 -5.24 -21.03 39.23
CA LEU A 395 -4.41 -20.07 38.51
C LEU A 395 -5.26 -18.86 38.15
N GLU A 396 -4.75 -17.70 38.47
CA GLU A 396 -5.31 -16.39 38.09
C GLU A 396 -4.37 -15.65 37.14
N HIS A 397 -4.96 -15.06 36.13
CA HIS A 397 -4.25 -14.20 35.20
C HIS A 397 -4.68 -12.75 35.38
N TYR A 398 -3.77 -11.91 35.84
CA TYR A 398 -4.09 -10.52 36.15
C TYR A 398 -3.83 -9.59 34.96
N ALA A 399 -4.81 -8.76 34.64
CA ALA A 399 -4.72 -7.70 33.65
C ALA A 399 -3.82 -6.51 34.12
N LEU A 400 -2.94 -6.75 35.06
CA LEU A 400 -1.94 -5.78 35.53
C LEU A 400 -0.54 -6.30 35.18
N SER A 401 0.42 -5.37 35.07
CA SER A 401 1.84 -5.74 35.14
C SER A 401 2.21 -6.26 36.54
N GLU A 402 3.30 -6.97 36.67
CA GLU A 402 3.86 -7.44 37.92
C GLU A 402 4.05 -6.29 38.93
N ASN A 403 4.38 -5.08 38.48
CA ASN A 403 4.42 -3.84 39.26
C ASN A 403 3.03 -3.32 39.68
N GLY A 404 1.98 -3.99 39.26
CA GLY A 404 0.59 -3.61 39.60
C GLY A 404 0.11 -2.38 38.86
N TYR A 405 0.52 -2.23 37.59
CA TYR A 405 0.13 -1.13 36.72
C TYR A 405 -0.64 -1.64 35.47
N ASN A 406 -1.68 -0.91 35.08
CA ASN A 406 -2.37 -1.08 33.82
C ASN A 406 -2.70 0.30 33.25
N SER A 407 -2.34 0.52 32.02
CA SER A 407 -2.53 1.81 31.36
C SER A 407 -3.98 2.19 31.11
N LEU A 408 -4.84 1.22 31.06
CA LEU A 408 -6.27 1.39 30.79
C LEU A 408 -7.04 1.74 32.06
N PHE A 409 -6.45 1.52 33.23
CA PHE A 409 -7.11 1.75 34.49
C PHE A 409 -6.81 3.14 35.04
N THR A 410 -7.84 3.80 35.54
CA THR A 410 -7.66 5.00 36.36
C THR A 410 -6.96 4.62 37.66
N PRO A 411 -6.33 5.56 38.35
CA PRO A 411 -5.72 5.29 39.67
C PRO A 411 -6.69 4.62 40.65
N GLN A 412 -7.98 5.02 40.66
CA GLN A 412 -9.02 4.43 41.50
C GLN A 412 -9.34 2.99 41.07
N GLN A 413 -9.45 2.70 39.80
CA GLN A 413 -9.67 1.35 39.28
C GLN A 413 -8.47 0.46 39.58
N THR A 414 -7.24 0.96 39.44
CA THR A 414 -6.01 0.24 39.80
C THR A 414 -5.99 -0.10 41.27
N ALA A 415 -6.32 0.84 42.14
CA ALA A 415 -6.39 0.61 43.60
C ALA A 415 -7.45 -0.45 43.95
N LYS A 416 -8.64 -0.39 43.32
CA LYS A 416 -9.70 -1.37 43.49
C LYS A 416 -9.28 -2.76 43.01
N TYR A 417 -8.64 -2.85 41.88
CA TYR A 417 -8.15 -4.11 41.34
C TYR A 417 -7.05 -4.73 42.24
N LYS A 418 -6.08 -3.92 42.68
CA LYS A 418 -5.05 -4.36 43.65
C LYS A 418 -5.65 -4.85 44.99
N LYS A 419 -6.74 -4.24 45.43
CA LYS A 419 -7.47 -4.72 46.58
C LYS A 419 -8.09 -6.10 46.29
N ALA A 420 -8.74 -6.26 45.17
CA ALA A 420 -9.33 -7.53 44.75
C ALA A 420 -8.29 -8.67 44.68
N ILE A 421 -7.08 -8.39 44.18
CA ILE A 421 -5.98 -9.36 44.15
C ILE A 421 -5.60 -9.79 45.61
N ARG A 422 -5.48 -8.83 46.52
CA ARG A 422 -5.17 -9.14 47.91
C ARG A 422 -6.29 -9.99 48.57
N ASP A 423 -7.54 -9.59 48.36
CA ASP A 423 -8.71 -10.33 48.87
C ASP A 423 -8.74 -11.78 48.34
N LYS A 424 -8.37 -12.02 47.07
CA LYS A 424 -8.22 -13.36 46.46
C LYS A 424 -7.10 -14.14 47.15
N ARG A 425 -5.92 -13.57 47.33
CA ARG A 425 -4.78 -14.20 48.01
C ARG A 425 -5.13 -14.60 49.47
N ASP A 426 -5.81 -13.72 50.19
CA ASP A 426 -6.24 -13.96 51.55
C ASP A 426 -7.24 -15.12 51.68
N VAL A 427 -8.16 -15.25 50.70
CA VAL A 427 -9.12 -16.36 50.65
C VAL A 427 -8.39 -17.68 50.38
N HIS A 428 -7.50 -17.73 49.42
CA HIS A 428 -6.73 -18.95 49.13
C HIS A 428 -5.83 -19.37 50.29
N ALA A 429 -5.22 -18.39 50.97
CA ALA A 429 -4.40 -18.63 52.16
C ALA A 429 -5.22 -19.20 53.34
N ARG A 430 -6.42 -18.62 53.62
CA ARG A 430 -7.32 -19.11 54.67
C ARG A 430 -7.84 -20.51 54.35
N CYS A 431 -8.21 -20.77 53.10
CA CYS A 431 -8.73 -22.05 52.67
C CYS A 431 -7.63 -23.09 52.36
N LYS A 432 -6.37 -22.74 52.58
CA LYS A 432 -5.19 -23.59 52.36
C LYS A 432 -5.16 -24.19 50.92
N THR A 433 -5.63 -23.44 49.96
CA THR A 433 -5.60 -23.83 48.54
C THR A 433 -4.43 -23.17 47.82
N LYS A 434 -3.84 -23.87 46.89
CA LYS A 434 -2.71 -23.37 46.09
C LYS A 434 -3.21 -22.36 45.05
N LEU A 435 -2.68 -21.15 45.09
CA LEU A 435 -2.94 -20.12 44.09
C LEU A 435 -1.65 -19.85 43.29
N LEU A 436 -1.73 -19.99 41.97
CA LEU A 436 -0.69 -19.55 41.01
C LEU A 436 -1.15 -18.25 40.38
N GLU A 437 -0.20 -17.37 40.11
CA GLU A 437 -0.51 -16.05 39.59
C GLU A 437 0.33 -15.76 38.36
N THR A 438 -0.30 -15.21 37.32
CA THR A 438 0.36 -14.73 36.13
C THR A 438 -0.05 -13.29 35.86
N TRP A 439 0.84 -12.54 35.26
CA TRP A 439 0.70 -11.13 35.03
C TRP A 439 0.68 -10.83 33.53
N SER A 440 -0.05 -9.80 33.14
CA SER A 440 -0.04 -9.36 31.75
C SER A 440 1.34 -8.86 31.30
N LEU A 441 2.17 -8.36 32.21
CA LEU A 441 3.53 -7.90 31.94
C LEU A 441 4.46 -8.24 33.12
N TYR A 442 5.65 -8.69 32.82
CA TYR A 442 6.71 -8.96 33.79
C TYR A 442 7.83 -7.91 33.73
N ASN A 443 8.48 -7.67 34.88
CA ASN A 443 9.52 -6.64 35.00
C ASN A 443 10.78 -6.96 34.19
N ASP A 444 11.06 -8.24 34.00
CA ASP A 444 12.21 -8.73 33.24
C ASP A 444 11.96 -8.84 31.72
N ARG A 445 10.77 -8.37 31.26
CA ARG A 445 10.34 -8.34 29.85
C ARG A 445 10.27 -9.70 29.17
N ARG A 446 10.46 -10.82 29.87
CA ARG A 446 10.31 -12.16 29.29
C ARG A 446 8.83 -12.50 29.03
N PRO A 447 8.53 -13.31 28.00
CA PRO A 447 7.14 -13.66 27.65
C PRO A 447 6.39 -14.36 28.80
N LEU A 448 5.08 -14.13 28.87
CA LEU A 448 4.15 -14.75 29.83
C LEU A 448 4.35 -16.28 29.94
N LEU A 449 4.49 -16.98 28.80
CA LEU A 449 4.61 -18.43 28.77
C LEU A 449 5.91 -18.96 29.37
N VAL A 450 6.99 -18.15 29.37
CA VAL A 450 8.24 -18.47 30.06
C VAL A 450 8.03 -18.46 31.58
N HIS A 451 7.41 -17.40 32.09
CA HIS A 451 7.08 -17.30 33.52
C HIS A 451 6.06 -18.36 33.96
N LEU A 452 5.06 -18.63 33.14
CA LEU A 452 4.10 -19.71 33.40
C LEU A 452 4.80 -21.07 33.51
N ARG A 453 5.73 -21.37 32.60
CA ARG A 453 6.57 -22.61 32.63
C ARG A 453 7.31 -22.70 33.95
N GLU A 454 8.11 -21.69 34.29
CA GLU A 454 8.92 -21.65 35.52
C GLU A 454 8.04 -21.78 36.77
N THR A 455 6.89 -21.14 36.81
CA THR A 455 5.92 -21.21 37.91
C THR A 455 5.37 -22.64 38.06
N LEU A 456 4.95 -23.26 36.95
CA LEU A 456 4.42 -24.63 36.99
C LEU A 456 5.49 -25.66 37.40
N GLU A 457 6.69 -25.57 36.85
CA GLU A 457 7.82 -26.47 37.19
C GLU A 457 8.21 -26.31 38.66
N LYS A 458 8.30 -25.08 39.17
CA LYS A 458 8.59 -24.81 40.59
C LYS A 458 7.55 -25.41 41.54
N GLU A 459 6.31 -25.49 41.10
CA GLU A 459 5.20 -26.00 41.90
C GLU A 459 4.94 -27.50 41.68
N GLY A 460 5.85 -28.17 40.97
CA GLY A 460 5.89 -29.62 40.84
C GLY A 460 5.07 -30.20 39.68
N PHE A 461 4.54 -29.34 38.79
CA PHE A 461 3.91 -29.81 37.56
C PHE A 461 4.97 -30.24 36.55
N ILE A 462 4.75 -31.37 35.92
CA ILE A 462 5.68 -31.92 34.90
C ILE A 462 5.15 -31.60 33.52
N LEU A 463 5.90 -30.80 32.75
CA LEU A 463 5.55 -30.49 31.37
C LEU A 463 5.83 -31.68 30.48
N LYS A 464 4.78 -32.41 30.10
CA LYS A 464 4.83 -33.54 29.19
C LYS A 464 4.09 -33.15 27.89
N PRO A 465 4.83 -32.86 26.80
CA PRO A 465 4.18 -32.54 25.53
C PRO A 465 3.21 -33.65 25.10
N ARG A 466 1.97 -33.30 24.76
CA ARG A 466 0.99 -34.25 24.21
C ARG A 466 1.42 -34.72 22.83
N ASN A 467 0.92 -35.85 22.41
CA ASN A 467 1.12 -36.36 21.05
C ASN A 467 0.58 -35.34 20.04
N LEU A 468 1.44 -34.89 19.10
CA LEU A 468 1.11 -33.88 18.13
C LEU A 468 -0.02 -34.33 17.17
N ASP A 469 -0.09 -35.63 16.86
CA ASP A 469 -1.12 -36.17 15.97
C ASP A 469 -2.52 -36.03 16.62
N GLU A 470 -2.63 -36.37 17.92
CA GLU A 470 -3.87 -36.25 18.69
C GLU A 470 -4.30 -34.78 18.85
N VAL A 471 -3.32 -33.91 19.10
CA VAL A 471 -3.56 -32.46 19.22
C VAL A 471 -4.05 -31.90 17.88
N TYR A 472 -3.38 -32.24 16.80
CA TYR A 472 -3.75 -31.75 15.48
C TYR A 472 -5.13 -32.29 15.05
N GLN A 473 -5.37 -33.58 15.25
CA GLN A 473 -6.70 -34.17 14.94
C GLN A 473 -7.80 -33.47 15.71
N LYS A 474 -7.57 -33.15 16.97
CA LYS A 474 -8.55 -32.41 17.77
C LYS A 474 -8.78 -30.99 17.26
N ILE A 475 -7.76 -30.29 16.79
CA ILE A 475 -7.88 -28.98 16.14
C ILE A 475 -8.75 -29.08 14.88
N VAL A 476 -8.50 -30.07 14.03
CA VAL A 476 -9.26 -30.33 12.81
C VAL A 476 -10.72 -30.63 13.14
N ASP A 477 -10.97 -31.52 14.10
CA ASP A 477 -12.34 -31.93 14.49
C ASP A 477 -13.14 -30.81 15.13
N THR A 478 -12.50 -29.94 15.92
CA THR A 478 -13.14 -28.80 16.57
C THR A 478 -13.22 -27.57 15.71
N GLY A 479 -12.36 -27.45 14.69
CA GLY A 479 -12.16 -26.25 13.86
C GLY A 479 -12.74 -26.32 12.46
N LYS A 480 -13.44 -27.41 12.07
CA LYS A 480 -13.88 -27.68 10.68
C LYS A 480 -14.61 -26.53 9.98
N ASP A 481 -15.25 -25.62 10.69
CA ASP A 481 -16.12 -24.63 10.04
C ASP A 481 -15.56 -23.18 9.97
N LYS A 482 -14.57 -22.77 10.77
CA LYS A 482 -14.12 -21.36 10.76
C LYS A 482 -12.60 -21.15 10.88
N TYR A 483 -11.90 -21.93 11.71
CA TYR A 483 -10.52 -21.66 12.06
C TYR A 483 -9.55 -22.10 10.94
N ILE A 484 -9.71 -23.32 10.48
CA ILE A 484 -8.96 -23.88 9.35
C ILE A 484 -9.32 -23.15 8.07
N PHE A 485 -10.61 -22.83 7.86
CA PHE A 485 -11.04 -22.01 6.73
C PHE A 485 -10.30 -20.65 6.67
N LYS A 486 -10.25 -19.93 7.79
CA LYS A 486 -9.54 -18.65 7.86
C LYS A 486 -8.03 -18.81 7.59
N LEU A 487 -7.41 -19.86 8.13
CA LEU A 487 -5.99 -20.14 7.90
C LEU A 487 -5.72 -20.42 6.42
N ILE A 488 -6.55 -21.26 5.78
CA ILE A 488 -6.41 -21.54 4.35
C ILE A 488 -6.60 -20.28 3.52
N GLN A 489 -7.62 -19.47 3.80
CA GLN A 489 -7.81 -18.18 3.12
C GLN A 489 -6.61 -17.25 3.29
N PHE A 490 -6.04 -17.20 4.48
CA PHE A 490 -4.84 -16.42 4.76
C PHE A 490 -3.61 -16.93 3.98
N MET A 491 -3.42 -18.25 3.93
CA MET A 491 -2.36 -18.88 3.15
C MET A 491 -2.55 -18.66 1.64
N MET A 492 -3.77 -18.82 1.14
CA MET A 492 -4.08 -18.56 -0.27
C MET A 492 -3.76 -17.12 -0.66
N ASN A 493 -4.19 -16.16 0.16
CA ASN A 493 -3.87 -14.75 -0.07
C ASN A 493 -2.35 -14.51 -0.08
N PHE A 494 -1.63 -15.09 0.89
CA PHE A 494 -0.17 -14.97 0.94
C PHE A 494 0.50 -15.57 -0.32
N ILE A 495 0.12 -16.78 -0.73
CA ILE A 495 0.67 -17.46 -1.91
C ILE A 495 0.36 -16.66 -3.19
N GLU A 496 -0.84 -16.15 -3.32
CA GLU A 496 -1.24 -15.31 -4.45
C GLU A 496 -0.38 -14.04 -4.52
N GLN A 497 -0.22 -13.31 -3.40
CA GLN A 497 0.62 -12.12 -3.34
C GLN A 497 2.11 -12.45 -3.60
N TYR A 498 2.60 -13.55 -3.04
CA TYR A 498 3.97 -14.04 -3.24
C TYR A 498 4.28 -14.24 -4.74
N LYS A 499 3.40 -14.97 -5.44
CA LYS A 499 3.52 -15.21 -6.88
C LYS A 499 3.37 -13.92 -7.70
N THR A 500 2.38 -13.09 -7.35
CA THR A 500 2.06 -11.84 -8.06
C THR A 500 3.19 -10.82 -7.96
N THR A 501 3.93 -10.81 -6.83
CA THR A 501 5.13 -9.97 -6.65
C THR A 501 6.33 -10.51 -7.42
N GLY A 502 6.24 -11.72 -7.98
CA GLY A 502 7.29 -12.33 -8.82
C GLY A 502 8.41 -12.98 -8.02
N TYR A 503 8.13 -13.41 -6.78
CA TYR A 503 9.07 -14.24 -6.03
C TYR A 503 9.13 -15.65 -6.63
N ASP A 504 10.36 -16.16 -6.73
CA ASP A 504 10.69 -17.53 -7.13
C ASP A 504 10.91 -18.45 -5.91
N GLU A 505 11.44 -19.64 -6.12
CA GLU A 505 11.75 -20.61 -5.06
C GLU A 505 12.70 -20.04 -3.99
N LYS A 506 13.55 -19.07 -4.33
CA LYS A 506 14.48 -18.42 -3.38
C LYS A 506 13.83 -17.26 -2.62
N GLY A 507 12.62 -16.89 -2.99
CA GLY A 507 11.88 -15.77 -2.41
C GLY A 507 11.69 -15.94 -0.90
N PHE A 508 11.44 -17.15 -0.40
CA PHE A 508 11.27 -17.41 1.03
C PHE A 508 12.53 -17.07 1.84
N GLU A 509 13.74 -17.37 1.32
CA GLU A 509 14.99 -16.98 1.97
C GLU A 509 15.16 -15.46 2.02
N LEU A 510 14.77 -14.76 0.94
CA LEU A 510 14.81 -13.29 0.90
C LEU A 510 13.83 -12.68 1.91
N LEU A 511 12.64 -13.26 2.05
CA LEU A 511 11.63 -12.79 3.01
C LEU A 511 12.07 -13.01 4.45
N ARG A 512 12.71 -14.16 4.78
CA ARG A 512 13.28 -14.41 6.11
C ARG A 512 14.34 -13.37 6.49
N LYS A 513 15.14 -12.90 5.55
CA LYS A 513 16.15 -11.85 5.79
C LYS A 513 15.55 -10.46 6.03
N LYS A 514 14.28 -10.25 5.70
CA LYS A 514 13.59 -8.97 5.89
C LYS A 514 12.91 -8.82 7.25
N THR A 515 12.88 -9.88 8.07
CA THR A 515 12.14 -9.88 9.33
C THR A 515 12.83 -10.72 10.39
N ASP A 516 12.81 -10.25 11.63
CA ASP A 516 13.21 -11.00 12.82
C ASP A 516 11.99 -11.44 13.66
N ASN A 517 10.77 -11.18 13.16
CA ASN A 517 9.51 -11.46 13.84
C ASN A 517 9.26 -12.98 13.90
N PRO A 518 9.27 -13.63 15.08
CA PRO A 518 9.09 -15.07 15.21
C PRO A 518 7.75 -15.60 14.67
N ARG A 519 6.66 -14.81 14.77
CA ARG A 519 5.38 -15.16 14.16
C ARG A 519 5.50 -15.26 12.65
N THR A 520 6.14 -14.26 12.04
CA THR A 520 6.35 -14.19 10.60
C THR A 520 7.30 -15.29 10.13
N LEU A 521 8.41 -15.53 10.84
CA LEU A 521 9.36 -16.59 10.51
C LEU A 521 8.69 -17.98 10.58
N LEU A 522 7.92 -18.24 11.64
CA LEU A 522 7.16 -19.49 11.78
C LEU A 522 6.12 -19.66 10.66
N PHE A 523 5.44 -18.58 10.29
CA PHE A 523 4.49 -18.62 9.18
C PHE A 523 5.20 -18.88 7.84
N LEU A 524 6.35 -18.24 7.59
CA LEU A 524 7.12 -18.47 6.36
C LEU A 524 7.57 -19.93 6.23
N ASP A 525 7.95 -20.59 7.33
CA ASP A 525 8.29 -22.02 7.33
C ASP A 525 7.09 -22.90 6.97
N ILE A 526 5.89 -22.51 7.44
CA ILE A 526 4.64 -23.21 7.09
C ILE A 526 4.27 -22.92 5.62
N ALA A 527 4.31 -21.66 5.23
CA ALA A 527 3.87 -21.21 3.90
C ALA A 527 4.77 -21.79 2.79
N GLU A 528 6.07 -21.93 3.02
CA GLU A 528 7.00 -22.55 2.08
C GLU A 528 6.65 -24.02 1.81
N GLU A 529 6.42 -24.81 2.86
CA GLU A 529 6.02 -26.22 2.74
C GLU A 529 4.65 -26.36 2.04
N VAL A 530 3.69 -25.49 2.38
CA VAL A 530 2.38 -25.46 1.73
C VAL A 530 2.50 -25.04 0.26
N TYR A 531 3.31 -24.05 -0.05
CA TYR A 531 3.57 -23.57 -1.41
C TYR A 531 4.17 -24.68 -2.28
N HIS A 532 5.21 -25.38 -1.80
CA HIS A 532 5.83 -26.46 -2.53
C HIS A 532 4.86 -27.62 -2.77
N HIS A 533 4.07 -28.01 -1.76
CA HIS A 533 3.05 -29.03 -1.92
C HIS A 533 1.98 -28.62 -2.94
N TYR A 534 1.51 -27.36 -2.84
CA TYR A 534 0.53 -26.80 -3.74
C TYR A 534 1.02 -26.81 -5.20
N GLN A 535 2.24 -26.33 -5.45
CA GLN A 535 2.86 -26.32 -6.77
C GLN A 535 3.08 -27.75 -7.30
N ALA A 536 3.58 -28.68 -6.47
CA ALA A 536 3.76 -30.07 -6.86
C ALA A 536 2.43 -30.72 -7.25
N THR A 537 1.35 -30.45 -6.50
CA THR A 537 0.01 -30.97 -6.79
C THR A 537 -0.55 -30.42 -8.10
N LEU A 538 -0.40 -29.11 -8.34
CA LEU A 538 -0.81 -28.47 -9.61
C LEU A 538 -0.06 -29.14 -10.78
N LYS A 539 1.26 -29.27 -10.66
CA LYS A 539 2.10 -29.91 -11.69
C LYS A 539 1.70 -31.35 -11.94
N GLN A 540 1.45 -32.15 -10.87
CA GLN A 540 1.01 -33.53 -11.00
C GLN A 540 -0.34 -33.68 -11.72
N ARG A 541 -1.25 -32.71 -11.52
CA ARG A 541 -2.57 -32.68 -12.15
C ARG A 541 -2.56 -32.01 -13.52
N ASN A 542 -1.41 -31.59 -14.04
CA ASN A 542 -1.28 -30.72 -15.22
C ASN A 542 -2.19 -29.50 -15.15
N GLN A 543 -2.16 -28.81 -14.01
CA GLN A 543 -2.97 -27.61 -13.74
C GLN A 543 -2.11 -26.41 -13.40
N ILE A 544 -2.64 -25.20 -13.69
CA ILE A 544 -2.03 -23.92 -13.31
C ILE A 544 -3.09 -23.00 -12.69
N ASP A 545 -2.71 -22.15 -11.75
CA ASP A 545 -3.56 -21.07 -11.28
C ASP A 545 -3.35 -19.78 -12.10
N PHE A 546 -4.11 -18.72 -11.77
CA PHE A 546 -4.04 -17.45 -12.50
C PHE A 546 -2.68 -16.74 -12.40
N ALA A 547 -1.99 -16.85 -11.27
CA ALA A 547 -0.67 -16.26 -11.13
C ALA A 547 0.39 -17.06 -11.90
N ASP A 548 0.29 -18.38 -11.90
CA ASP A 548 1.17 -19.27 -12.69
C ASP A 548 1.05 -18.99 -14.19
N MET A 549 -0.15 -18.72 -14.71
CA MET A 549 -0.32 -18.37 -16.14
C MET A 549 0.67 -17.27 -16.57
N ILE A 550 0.80 -16.22 -15.76
CA ILE A 550 1.65 -15.07 -16.08
C ILE A 550 3.14 -15.43 -15.89
N ASN A 551 3.47 -16.15 -14.83
CA ASN A 551 4.83 -16.55 -14.52
C ASN A 551 5.36 -17.58 -15.52
N ASP A 552 4.53 -18.58 -15.90
CA ASP A 552 4.87 -19.58 -16.90
C ASP A 552 5.00 -18.96 -18.30
N ALA A 553 4.12 -18.02 -18.64
CA ALA A 553 4.26 -17.29 -19.91
C ALA A 553 5.58 -16.51 -19.98
N HIS A 554 6.00 -15.88 -18.86
CA HIS A 554 7.31 -15.21 -18.78
C HIS A 554 8.46 -16.22 -18.97
N PHE A 555 8.37 -17.41 -18.36
CA PHE A 555 9.34 -18.48 -18.53
C PHE A 555 9.41 -18.96 -19.99
N TYR A 556 8.25 -19.28 -20.59
CA TYR A 556 8.22 -19.71 -22.01
C TYR A 556 8.76 -18.64 -22.97
N LEU A 557 8.58 -17.36 -22.67
CA LEU A 557 9.20 -16.30 -23.48
C LEU A 557 10.73 -16.36 -23.46
N GLN A 558 11.37 -16.81 -22.36
CA GLN A 558 12.81 -17.02 -22.31
C GLN A 558 13.24 -18.18 -23.19
N GLU A 559 12.46 -19.27 -23.25
CA GLU A 559 12.73 -20.41 -24.12
C GLU A 559 12.54 -20.04 -25.60
N ILE A 560 11.50 -19.26 -25.92
CA ILE A 560 11.22 -18.74 -27.27
C ILE A 560 12.41 -17.95 -27.82
N GLU A 561 12.99 -17.10 -26.98
CA GLU A 561 14.19 -16.33 -27.38
C GLU A 561 15.36 -17.25 -27.73
N GLN A 562 15.62 -18.26 -26.89
CA GLN A 562 16.70 -19.24 -27.15
C GLN A 562 16.48 -20.06 -28.43
N GLN A 563 15.22 -20.32 -28.79
CA GLN A 563 14.84 -21.08 -30.00
C GLN A 563 14.68 -20.18 -31.24
N HIS A 564 14.91 -18.87 -31.15
CA HIS A 564 14.73 -17.89 -32.23
C HIS A 564 13.34 -17.88 -32.85
N ILE A 565 12.29 -18.14 -32.07
CA ILE A 565 10.91 -18.12 -32.53
C ILE A 565 10.41 -16.67 -32.60
N ASN A 566 9.95 -16.22 -33.76
CA ASN A 566 9.44 -14.86 -33.91
C ASN A 566 7.96 -14.77 -33.53
N LEU A 567 7.64 -13.81 -32.66
CA LEU A 567 6.27 -13.37 -32.35
C LEU A 567 5.95 -12.13 -33.21
N PRO A 568 4.69 -11.96 -33.68
CA PRO A 568 4.39 -10.94 -34.70
C PRO A 568 4.33 -9.51 -34.17
N TYR A 569 4.36 -9.31 -32.83
CA TYR A 569 4.04 -8.04 -32.22
C TYR A 569 5.09 -6.96 -32.44
N LYS A 570 4.66 -5.82 -33.02
CA LYS A 570 5.43 -4.56 -33.14
C LYS A 570 5.00 -3.51 -32.12
N TYR A 571 3.74 -3.59 -31.64
CA TYR A 571 3.19 -2.66 -30.67
C TYR A 571 2.45 -3.41 -29.53
N ILE A 572 2.76 -3.01 -28.30
CA ILE A 572 2.13 -3.45 -27.06
C ILE A 572 1.50 -2.24 -26.40
N ILE A 573 0.17 -2.12 -26.44
CA ILE A 573 -0.57 -0.99 -25.85
C ILE A 573 -1.26 -1.49 -24.59
N ILE A 574 -1.01 -0.86 -23.43
CA ILE A 574 -1.52 -1.32 -22.14
C ILE A 574 -2.32 -0.22 -21.49
N ASP A 575 -3.61 -0.52 -21.24
CA ASP A 575 -4.53 0.39 -20.53
C ASP A 575 -4.44 0.20 -19.02
N GLU A 576 -4.77 1.26 -18.26
CA GLU A 576 -4.78 1.29 -16.78
C GLU A 576 -3.45 0.79 -16.16
N PHE A 577 -2.32 1.15 -16.76
CA PHE A 577 -1.00 0.63 -16.39
C PHE A 577 -0.59 0.93 -14.92
N GLN A 578 -1.19 1.93 -14.28
CA GLN A 578 -0.97 2.23 -12.87
C GLN A 578 -1.39 1.10 -11.91
N ASP A 579 -2.16 0.12 -12.39
CA ASP A 579 -2.59 -1.04 -11.60
C ASP A 579 -1.74 -2.30 -11.86
N ILE A 580 -0.59 -2.13 -12.52
CA ILE A 580 0.26 -3.27 -12.89
C ILE A 580 0.94 -3.91 -11.67
N ALA A 581 0.94 -5.24 -11.62
CA ALA A 581 1.72 -6.03 -10.68
C ALA A 581 3.09 -6.40 -11.29
N ARG A 582 4.06 -6.72 -10.45
CA ARG A 582 5.44 -7.01 -10.85
C ARG A 582 5.54 -8.12 -11.91
N GLN A 583 4.83 -9.23 -11.74
CA GLN A 583 4.82 -10.34 -12.71
C GLN A 583 4.36 -9.89 -14.12
N ARG A 584 3.30 -9.08 -14.19
CA ARG A 584 2.78 -8.57 -15.47
C ARG A 584 3.73 -7.57 -16.12
N PHE A 585 4.38 -6.76 -15.31
CA PHE A 585 5.45 -5.87 -15.75
C PHE A 585 6.62 -6.66 -16.35
N ASN A 586 7.08 -7.70 -15.65
CA ASN A 586 8.17 -8.56 -16.12
C ASN A 586 7.80 -9.26 -17.45
N LEU A 587 6.56 -9.77 -17.58
CA LEU A 587 6.06 -10.36 -18.82
C LEU A 587 6.07 -9.33 -19.96
N THR A 588 5.57 -8.11 -19.73
CA THR A 588 5.55 -7.03 -20.72
C THR A 588 6.95 -6.66 -21.18
N LYS A 589 7.85 -6.46 -20.22
CA LYS A 589 9.24 -6.12 -20.47
C LYS A 589 9.92 -7.21 -21.31
N ARG A 590 9.75 -8.47 -20.90
CA ARG A 590 10.33 -9.60 -21.63
C ARG A 590 9.80 -9.72 -23.04
N LEU A 591 8.48 -9.56 -23.23
CA LEU A 591 7.86 -9.55 -24.55
C LEU A 591 8.45 -8.46 -25.46
N SER A 592 8.59 -7.22 -24.92
CA SER A 592 9.19 -6.10 -25.66
C SER A 592 10.67 -6.36 -26.00
N GLU A 593 11.45 -6.94 -25.09
CA GLU A 593 12.87 -7.26 -25.33
C GLU A 593 13.05 -8.26 -26.48
N ILE A 594 12.22 -9.32 -26.52
CA ILE A 594 12.30 -10.39 -27.53
C ILE A 594 11.80 -9.91 -28.90
N THR A 595 10.66 -9.24 -28.92
CA THR A 595 10.00 -8.82 -30.17
C THR A 595 10.52 -7.50 -30.71
N LYS A 596 11.25 -6.74 -29.89
CA LYS A 596 11.58 -5.32 -30.12
C LYS A 596 10.34 -4.44 -30.31
N ALA A 597 9.19 -4.91 -29.80
CA ALA A 597 7.96 -4.15 -29.87
C ALA A 597 8.05 -2.85 -29.10
N LYS A 598 7.42 -1.82 -29.61
CA LYS A 598 7.22 -0.54 -28.93
C LYS A 598 6.12 -0.69 -27.87
N VAL A 599 6.33 -0.13 -26.70
CA VAL A 599 5.38 -0.24 -25.56
C VAL A 599 4.73 1.11 -25.29
N VAL A 600 3.40 1.15 -25.34
CA VAL A 600 2.61 2.33 -24.98
C VAL A 600 1.83 2.02 -23.70
N ALA A 601 2.30 2.54 -22.57
CA ALA A 601 1.66 2.39 -21.28
C ALA A 601 0.77 3.60 -20.99
N VAL A 602 -0.53 3.37 -20.80
CA VAL A 602 -1.53 4.42 -20.59
C VAL A 602 -2.11 4.30 -19.18
N GLY A 603 -2.16 5.40 -18.44
CA GLY A 603 -2.67 5.32 -17.08
C GLY A 603 -2.79 6.66 -16.34
N ASP A 604 -3.17 6.55 -15.07
CA ASP A 604 -3.33 7.66 -14.14
C ASP A 604 -2.88 7.23 -12.73
N ASP A 605 -1.70 7.64 -12.30
CA ASP A 605 -1.15 7.30 -10.98
C ASP A 605 -2.03 7.77 -9.82
N TRP A 606 -2.84 8.84 -10.01
CA TRP A 606 -3.81 9.29 -9.01
C TRP A 606 -4.99 8.31 -8.84
N GLN A 607 -5.16 7.35 -9.76
CA GLN A 607 -6.17 6.30 -9.70
C GLN A 607 -5.61 4.90 -9.40
N SER A 608 -4.37 4.81 -8.92
CA SER A 608 -3.79 3.54 -8.47
C SER A 608 -4.33 3.16 -7.08
N ILE A 609 -5.28 2.21 -7.05
CA ILE A 609 -6.06 1.85 -5.85
C ILE A 609 -6.18 0.33 -5.63
N TYR A 610 -5.32 -0.48 -6.25
CA TYR A 610 -5.37 -1.94 -6.19
C TYR A 610 -4.09 -2.56 -5.60
N ALA A 611 -3.41 -1.86 -4.65
CA ALA A 611 -2.24 -2.40 -3.97
C ALA A 611 -2.57 -3.72 -3.25
N PHE A 612 -3.78 -3.86 -2.69
CA PHE A 612 -4.26 -5.09 -2.05
C PHE A 612 -4.33 -6.29 -3.01
N SER A 613 -4.36 -6.08 -4.32
CA SER A 613 -4.29 -7.12 -5.35
C SER A 613 -2.90 -7.24 -6.01
N GLY A 614 -1.86 -6.69 -5.37
CA GLY A 614 -0.46 -6.79 -5.77
C GLY A 614 0.01 -5.72 -6.75
N SER A 615 -0.79 -4.66 -7.03
CA SER A 615 -0.30 -3.57 -7.87
C SER A 615 0.80 -2.77 -7.18
N ASP A 616 1.79 -2.34 -7.95
CA ASP A 616 2.94 -1.56 -7.50
C ASP A 616 3.03 -0.26 -8.32
N ILE A 617 2.60 0.84 -7.72
CA ILE A 617 2.58 2.16 -8.36
C ILE A 617 3.96 2.62 -8.86
N THR A 618 5.05 2.11 -8.26
CA THR A 618 6.41 2.47 -8.68
C THR A 618 6.73 1.97 -10.08
N LEU A 619 6.05 0.93 -10.54
CA LEU A 619 6.18 0.42 -11.92
C LEU A 619 5.64 1.42 -12.95
N PHE A 620 4.67 2.23 -12.55
CA PHE A 620 4.15 3.32 -13.38
C PHE A 620 4.99 4.59 -13.24
N THR A 621 5.22 5.07 -12.02
CA THR A 621 5.93 6.33 -11.79
C THR A 621 7.42 6.27 -12.18
N ARG A 622 7.99 5.09 -12.27
CA ARG A 622 9.36 4.83 -12.71
C ARG A 622 9.45 4.01 -14.01
N PHE A 623 8.39 4.06 -14.81
CA PHE A 623 8.26 3.24 -16.02
C PHE A 623 9.48 3.36 -16.93
N LEU A 624 9.88 4.57 -17.31
CA LEU A 624 11.01 4.81 -18.19
C LEU A 624 12.36 4.37 -17.60
N GLN A 625 12.52 4.42 -16.27
CA GLN A 625 13.73 3.92 -15.62
C GLN A 625 13.80 2.38 -15.62
N LEU A 626 12.65 1.71 -15.59
CA LEU A 626 12.53 0.25 -15.45
C LEU A 626 12.44 -0.45 -16.81
N MET A 627 11.77 0.15 -17.80
CA MET A 627 11.65 -0.39 -19.16
C MET A 627 12.86 -0.06 -20.04
N GLY A 628 13.48 1.09 -19.81
CA GLY A 628 14.49 1.72 -20.62
C GLY A 628 14.07 3.12 -21.05
N ALA A 629 14.96 3.85 -21.71
CA ALA A 629 14.68 5.20 -22.18
C ALA A 629 13.44 5.26 -23.08
N GLY A 630 12.76 6.40 -23.07
CA GLY A 630 11.51 6.60 -23.81
C GLY A 630 10.88 7.96 -23.48
N THR A 631 9.67 8.19 -23.96
CA THR A 631 8.99 9.49 -23.88
C THR A 631 7.80 9.45 -22.92
N GLU A 632 7.75 10.42 -21.98
CA GLU A 632 6.57 10.70 -21.14
C GLU A 632 5.70 11.77 -21.82
N LEU A 633 4.41 11.44 -21.97
CA LEU A 633 3.40 12.33 -22.56
C LEU A 633 2.28 12.56 -21.54
N LYS A 634 1.73 13.77 -21.49
CA LYS A 634 0.62 14.12 -20.58
C LYS A 634 -0.60 14.52 -21.40
N ILE A 635 -1.76 14.01 -20.99
CA ILE A 635 -3.07 14.49 -21.44
C ILE A 635 -3.70 15.19 -20.24
N THR A 636 -3.70 16.51 -20.30
CA THR A 636 -4.15 17.37 -19.18
C THR A 636 -5.60 17.80 -19.30
N HIS A 637 -6.18 17.78 -20.50
CA HIS A 637 -7.58 18.12 -20.70
C HIS A 637 -8.53 17.01 -20.24
N THR A 638 -9.56 17.37 -19.48
CA THR A 638 -10.62 16.45 -19.04
C THR A 638 -12.00 17.04 -19.30
N TYR A 639 -12.93 16.18 -19.69
CA TYR A 639 -14.27 16.58 -20.12
C TYR A 639 -15.37 16.11 -19.15
N ARG A 640 -15.01 15.42 -18.08
CA ARG A 640 -15.98 14.87 -17.12
C ARG A 640 -16.34 15.86 -16.04
N ASN A 641 -15.36 16.30 -15.27
CA ASN A 641 -15.53 17.10 -14.06
C ASN A 641 -15.42 18.61 -14.36
N SER A 642 -15.95 19.46 -13.48
CA SER A 642 -15.71 20.91 -13.54
C SER A 642 -14.29 21.26 -13.10
N GLN A 643 -13.77 22.43 -13.53
CA GLN A 643 -12.43 22.91 -13.17
C GLN A 643 -12.27 23.01 -11.66
N GLU A 644 -13.26 23.55 -10.97
CA GLU A 644 -13.24 23.75 -9.52
C GLU A 644 -13.15 22.42 -8.76
N LEU A 645 -13.84 21.36 -9.23
CA LEU A 645 -13.73 20.03 -8.62
C LEU A 645 -12.35 19.42 -8.85
N ILE A 646 -11.79 19.63 -10.05
CA ILE A 646 -10.46 19.11 -10.40
C ILE A 646 -9.39 19.79 -9.56
N ASP A 647 -9.46 21.10 -9.36
CA ASP A 647 -8.50 21.87 -8.57
C ASP A 647 -8.51 21.39 -7.11
N ILE A 648 -9.69 21.15 -6.53
CA ILE A 648 -9.83 20.61 -5.18
C ILE A 648 -9.31 19.16 -5.09
N ALA A 649 -9.82 18.27 -5.93
CA ALA A 649 -9.49 16.85 -5.87
C ALA A 649 -8.02 16.58 -6.28
N GLY A 650 -7.52 17.28 -7.32
CA GLY A 650 -6.14 17.21 -7.75
C GLY A 650 -5.18 17.78 -6.73
N GLY A 651 -5.46 18.94 -6.15
CA GLY A 651 -4.67 19.52 -5.07
C GLY A 651 -4.62 18.62 -3.84
N PHE A 652 -5.73 17.95 -3.50
CA PHE A 652 -5.77 16.98 -2.41
C PHE A 652 -4.86 15.78 -2.65
N VAL A 653 -4.92 15.15 -3.83
CA VAL A 653 -4.11 13.94 -4.12
C VAL A 653 -2.64 14.27 -4.29
N GLN A 654 -2.28 15.41 -4.87
CA GLN A 654 -0.90 15.86 -5.11
C GLN A 654 -0.15 16.31 -3.85
N LYS A 655 -0.80 16.37 -2.68
CA LYS A 655 -0.08 16.52 -1.41
C LYS A 655 0.91 15.38 -1.16
N ASN A 656 0.66 14.22 -1.73
CA ASN A 656 1.65 13.16 -1.80
C ASN A 656 2.66 13.49 -2.91
N SER A 657 3.87 13.88 -2.52
CA SER A 657 4.95 14.26 -3.43
C SER A 657 5.46 13.13 -4.33
N ALA A 658 5.11 11.86 -4.03
CA ALA A 658 5.43 10.71 -4.87
C ALA A 658 4.52 10.57 -6.10
N GLN A 659 3.41 11.33 -6.16
CA GLN A 659 2.52 11.35 -7.32
C GLN A 659 3.10 12.21 -8.46
N ILE A 660 2.83 11.80 -9.70
CA ILE A 660 3.22 12.58 -10.89
C ILE A 660 2.42 13.90 -10.89
N ARG A 661 3.14 15.01 -10.91
CA ARG A 661 2.50 16.32 -10.96
C ARG A 661 1.82 16.56 -12.31
N LYS A 662 0.53 16.88 -12.27
CA LYS A 662 -0.28 17.23 -13.45
C LYS A 662 -1.16 18.44 -13.10
N GLN A 663 -1.33 19.30 -14.06
CA GLN A 663 -2.31 20.38 -13.98
C GLN A 663 -3.42 20.06 -14.98
N LEU A 664 -4.55 19.59 -14.46
CA LEU A 664 -5.68 19.23 -15.31
C LEU A 664 -6.51 20.47 -15.65
N LEU A 665 -7.01 20.51 -16.88
CA LEU A 665 -7.83 21.60 -17.40
C LEU A 665 -9.20 21.07 -17.83
N SER A 666 -10.26 21.80 -17.54
CA SER A 666 -11.62 21.48 -17.97
C SER A 666 -12.34 22.71 -18.55
N PRO A 667 -13.07 22.54 -19.66
CA PRO A 667 -13.93 23.62 -20.18
C PRO A 667 -15.21 23.82 -19.34
N LYS A 668 -15.47 22.90 -18.37
CA LYS A 668 -16.65 22.96 -17.52
C LYS A 668 -16.36 23.74 -16.25
N HIS A 669 -17.27 24.63 -15.89
CA HIS A 669 -17.24 25.39 -14.64
C HIS A 669 -18.51 25.11 -13.83
N LEU A 670 -18.37 24.88 -12.53
CA LEU A 670 -19.50 24.68 -11.63
C LEU A 670 -19.19 25.25 -10.26
N GLU A 671 -19.91 26.26 -9.87
CA GLU A 671 -19.80 26.84 -8.54
C GLU A 671 -20.22 25.82 -7.46
N ASN A 672 -19.45 25.73 -6.37
CA ASN A 672 -19.68 24.80 -5.27
C ASN A 672 -19.80 23.32 -5.72
N PRO A 673 -18.75 22.74 -6.34
CA PRO A 673 -18.79 21.37 -6.86
C PRO A 673 -18.87 20.32 -5.76
N ILE A 674 -18.53 20.67 -4.52
CA ILE A 674 -18.61 19.81 -3.33
C ILE A 674 -19.61 20.44 -2.36
N VAL A 675 -20.64 19.69 -1.98
CA VAL A 675 -21.67 20.09 -1.01
C VAL A 675 -21.58 19.20 0.22
N ILE A 676 -21.35 19.80 1.38
CA ILE A 676 -21.18 19.08 2.64
C ILE A 676 -22.50 19.12 3.40
N GLU A 677 -23.01 17.92 3.74
CA GLU A 677 -24.28 17.70 4.40
C GLU A 677 -24.10 17.00 5.75
N PRO A 678 -23.96 17.75 6.83
CA PRO A 678 -23.81 17.18 8.16
C PRO A 678 -25.09 16.53 8.66
N PHE A 679 -24.96 15.42 9.41
CA PHE A 679 -26.04 14.77 10.13
C PHE A 679 -25.68 14.52 11.59
N ASP A 680 -26.69 14.45 12.45
CA ASP A 680 -26.49 14.17 13.87
C ASP A 680 -26.18 12.67 14.10
N ASP A 681 -25.00 12.38 14.61
CA ASP A 681 -24.52 11.04 14.92
C ASP A 681 -24.63 10.68 16.43
N SER A 682 -25.22 11.55 17.25
CA SER A 682 -25.36 11.33 18.69
C SER A 682 -26.46 10.32 19.02
N VAL A 683 -27.53 10.25 18.22
CA VAL A 683 -28.68 9.35 18.43
C VAL A 683 -29.08 8.70 17.12
N LYS A 684 -29.21 7.33 17.13
CA LYS A 684 -29.65 6.55 15.97
C LYS A 684 -28.91 6.91 14.67
N MET A 685 -27.59 7.00 14.71
CA MET A 685 -26.71 7.40 13.63
C MET A 685 -27.13 6.88 12.23
N MET A 686 -27.55 5.61 12.11
CA MET A 686 -27.94 5.03 10.82
C MET A 686 -29.24 5.62 10.25
N VAL A 687 -30.22 5.92 11.09
CA VAL A 687 -31.47 6.55 10.66
C VAL A 687 -31.20 7.99 10.24
N SER A 688 -30.39 8.71 11.04
CA SER A 688 -29.98 10.09 10.75
C SER A 688 -29.24 10.19 9.40
N LEU A 689 -28.30 9.27 9.14
CA LEU A 689 -27.60 9.18 7.86
C LEU A 689 -28.57 8.86 6.71
N ALA A 690 -29.43 7.86 6.87
CA ALA A 690 -30.36 7.46 5.81
C ALA A 690 -31.34 8.60 5.46
N THR A 691 -31.87 9.30 6.46
CA THR A 691 -32.72 10.48 6.26
C THR A 691 -31.97 11.59 5.53
N LYS A 692 -30.72 11.87 5.93
CA LYS A 692 -29.88 12.88 5.28
C LYS A 692 -29.57 12.51 3.82
N VAL A 693 -29.27 11.26 3.53
CA VAL A 693 -29.05 10.79 2.15
C VAL A 693 -30.31 10.95 1.31
N GLU A 694 -31.50 10.66 1.86
CA GLU A 694 -32.78 10.87 1.16
C GLU A 694 -33.09 12.36 0.91
N GLU A 695 -32.75 13.27 1.85
CA GLU A 695 -32.81 14.71 1.65
C GLU A 695 -31.88 15.17 0.52
N ILE A 696 -30.63 14.66 0.48
CA ILE A 696 -29.66 14.95 -0.59
C ILE A 696 -30.22 14.50 -1.95
N ILE A 697 -30.81 13.31 -2.03
CA ILE A 697 -31.45 12.82 -3.25
C ILE A 697 -32.55 13.78 -3.71
N GLY A 698 -33.36 14.28 -2.78
CA GLY A 698 -34.38 15.30 -3.09
C GLY A 698 -33.77 16.57 -3.70
N LYS A 699 -32.70 17.12 -3.09
CA LYS A 699 -31.99 18.29 -3.62
C LYS A 699 -31.43 18.04 -5.03
N ILE A 700 -30.87 16.84 -5.29
CA ILE A 700 -30.39 16.49 -6.63
C ILE A 700 -31.51 16.43 -7.64
N ILE A 701 -32.67 15.86 -7.28
CA ILE A 701 -33.83 15.78 -8.17
C ILE A 701 -34.36 17.17 -8.48
N ASP A 702 -34.45 18.04 -7.48
CA ASP A 702 -34.92 19.42 -7.64
C ASP A 702 -34.00 20.26 -8.56
N GLU A 703 -32.67 20.07 -8.47
CA GLU A 703 -31.70 20.84 -9.27
C GLU A 703 -31.44 20.20 -10.66
N PHE A 704 -31.31 18.88 -10.76
CA PHE A 704 -30.88 18.18 -12.00
C PHE A 704 -31.98 17.33 -12.63
N GLY A 705 -33.15 17.23 -12.00
CA GLY A 705 -34.29 16.45 -12.50
C GLY A 705 -34.26 14.96 -12.15
N LEU A 706 -35.42 14.32 -12.20
CA LEU A 706 -35.63 12.91 -11.80
C LEU A 706 -34.82 11.89 -12.63
N LYS A 707 -34.45 12.23 -13.87
CA LYS A 707 -33.70 11.34 -14.76
C LYS A 707 -32.18 11.35 -14.47
N SER A 708 -31.71 12.29 -13.67
CA SER A 708 -30.28 12.38 -13.31
C SER A 708 -29.82 11.12 -12.60
N SER A 709 -28.70 10.56 -13.03
CA SER A 709 -28.12 9.39 -12.42
C SER A 709 -27.39 9.76 -11.12
N ILE A 710 -27.71 9.04 -10.04
CA ILE A 710 -27.16 9.28 -8.69
C ILE A 710 -26.38 8.05 -8.26
N LEU A 711 -25.09 8.22 -7.94
CA LEU A 711 -24.27 7.18 -7.39
C LEU A 711 -24.03 7.40 -5.89
N LEU A 712 -24.54 6.47 -5.08
CA LEU A 712 -24.17 6.39 -3.66
C LEU A 712 -22.85 5.64 -3.56
N ILE A 713 -21.83 6.25 -2.95
CA ILE A 713 -20.52 5.62 -2.75
C ILE A 713 -20.28 5.38 -1.26
N GLY A 714 -20.09 4.10 -0.89
CA GLY A 714 -19.58 3.67 0.40
C GLY A 714 -18.12 3.21 0.31
N ARG A 715 -17.45 3.05 1.46
CA ARG A 715 -16.14 2.41 1.51
C ARG A 715 -16.27 0.89 1.39
N TYR A 716 -17.39 0.33 1.92
CA TYR A 716 -17.69 -1.11 1.96
C TYR A 716 -19.11 -1.39 1.48
N ASN A 717 -19.37 -2.58 0.96
CA ASN A 717 -20.74 -3.04 0.65
C ASN A 717 -21.67 -2.99 1.88
N TYR A 718 -21.10 -3.20 3.04
CA TYR A 718 -21.80 -3.13 4.32
C TYR A 718 -22.40 -1.75 4.64
N ASP A 719 -21.87 -0.66 4.08
CA ASP A 719 -22.36 0.69 4.31
C ASP A 719 -23.80 0.85 3.79
N MET A 720 -24.07 0.29 2.61
CA MET A 720 -25.44 0.32 2.06
C MET A 720 -26.38 -0.63 2.82
N TYR A 721 -25.90 -1.80 3.25
CA TYR A 721 -26.70 -2.72 4.05
C TYR A 721 -27.18 -2.09 5.36
N LYS A 722 -26.40 -1.23 5.98
CA LYS A 722 -26.82 -0.44 7.15
C LYS A 722 -27.99 0.50 6.82
N LEU A 723 -27.99 1.13 5.65
CA LEU A 723 -29.08 1.99 5.18
C LEU A 723 -30.36 1.19 4.90
N TYR A 724 -30.27 0.02 4.30
CA TYR A 724 -31.42 -0.87 4.07
C TYR A 724 -32.13 -1.26 5.38
N LYS A 725 -31.40 -1.47 6.46
CA LYS A 725 -31.98 -1.77 7.78
C LYS A 725 -32.86 -0.67 8.38
N THR A 726 -32.78 0.56 7.85
CA THR A 726 -33.62 1.66 8.31
C THR A 726 -35.03 1.64 7.71
N GLY A 727 -35.23 0.91 6.60
CA GLY A 727 -36.49 0.87 5.84
C GLY A 727 -36.69 2.08 4.90
N ILE A 728 -35.79 3.06 4.89
CA ILE A 728 -35.83 4.24 3.99
C ILE A 728 -35.37 3.84 2.58
N PHE A 729 -34.48 2.88 2.50
CA PHE A 729 -33.96 2.35 1.24
C PHE A 729 -34.19 0.85 1.12
N SER A 730 -34.36 0.39 -0.12
CA SER A 730 -34.44 -1.04 -0.45
C SER A 730 -33.58 -1.38 -1.67
N GLU A 731 -33.09 -2.63 -1.71
CA GLU A 731 -32.24 -3.13 -2.79
C GLU A 731 -33.07 -3.54 -3.99
N LEU A 732 -32.57 -3.25 -5.18
CA LEU A 732 -33.08 -3.71 -6.46
C LEU A 732 -31.97 -4.47 -7.23
N PRO A 733 -32.29 -5.36 -8.18
CA PRO A 733 -31.29 -6.06 -8.97
C PRO A 733 -30.31 -5.11 -9.68
N GLY A 734 -29.01 -5.50 -9.78
CA GLY A 734 -27.98 -4.74 -10.46
C GLY A 734 -27.44 -3.55 -9.66
N ASN A 735 -27.32 -3.67 -8.35
CA ASN A 735 -26.87 -2.62 -7.43
C ASN A 735 -27.73 -1.34 -7.44
N ARG A 736 -28.94 -1.40 -7.97
CA ARG A 736 -29.87 -0.30 -7.95
C ARG A 736 -30.50 -0.16 -6.57
N VAL A 737 -30.82 1.06 -6.20
CA VAL A 737 -31.37 1.40 -4.89
C VAL A 737 -32.70 2.12 -5.09
N LYS A 738 -33.72 1.72 -4.33
CA LYS A 738 -35.03 2.39 -4.29
C LYS A 738 -35.11 3.19 -2.99
N SER A 739 -35.43 4.48 -3.10
CA SER A 739 -35.81 5.31 -1.96
C SER A 739 -37.35 5.24 -1.78
N GLU A 740 -37.79 5.21 -0.54
CA GLU A 740 -39.21 5.22 -0.21
C GLU A 740 -39.90 6.53 -0.69
N LYS A 741 -39.22 7.65 -0.49
CA LYS A 741 -39.77 8.98 -0.86
C LYS A 741 -39.65 9.26 -2.37
N TYR A 742 -38.59 8.74 -3.02
CA TYR A 742 -38.31 8.96 -4.45
C TYR A 742 -38.19 7.64 -5.21
N PRO A 743 -39.28 6.87 -5.35
CA PRO A 743 -39.22 5.50 -5.87
C PRO A 743 -38.77 5.39 -7.35
N ASN A 744 -38.89 6.47 -8.11
CA ASN A 744 -38.54 6.54 -9.53
C ASN A 744 -37.15 7.18 -9.78
N ALA A 745 -36.42 7.58 -8.75
CA ALA A 745 -35.08 8.11 -8.89
C ALA A 745 -34.06 7.07 -9.40
N ASN A 746 -33.17 7.49 -10.28
CA ASN A 746 -32.15 6.61 -10.86
C ASN A 746 -30.92 6.52 -9.92
N ILE A 747 -31.03 5.68 -8.87
CA ILE A 747 -30.03 5.54 -7.83
C ILE A 747 -29.29 4.23 -7.97
N THR A 748 -27.98 4.26 -7.89
CA THR A 748 -27.09 3.08 -7.87
C THR A 748 -26.16 3.16 -6.67
N PHE A 749 -25.82 2.04 -6.04
CA PHE A 749 -24.81 1.98 -5.00
C PHE A 749 -23.58 1.23 -5.49
N MET A 750 -22.40 1.74 -5.14
CA MET A 750 -21.11 1.05 -5.33
C MET A 750 -20.13 1.41 -4.20
N THR A 751 -19.16 0.53 -4.00
CA THR A 751 -17.98 0.90 -3.19
C THR A 751 -17.08 1.86 -3.99
N ALA A 752 -16.26 2.64 -3.29
CA ALA A 752 -15.28 3.53 -3.92
C ALA A 752 -14.39 2.78 -4.94
N HIS A 753 -13.94 1.57 -4.62
CA HIS A 753 -13.15 0.73 -5.54
C HIS A 753 -13.95 0.32 -6.78
N SER A 754 -15.17 -0.18 -6.60
CA SER A 754 -16.02 -0.63 -7.71
C SER A 754 -16.48 0.51 -8.63
N SER A 755 -16.44 1.76 -8.16
CA SER A 755 -16.81 2.94 -8.94
C SER A 755 -15.75 3.38 -9.95
N LYS A 756 -14.50 2.85 -9.86
CA LYS A 756 -13.42 3.19 -10.78
C LYS A 756 -13.82 2.93 -12.24
N GLY A 757 -13.42 3.83 -13.12
CA GLY A 757 -13.75 3.77 -14.56
C GLY A 757 -15.16 4.28 -14.91
N LEU A 758 -16.09 4.43 -13.94
CA LEU A 758 -17.45 4.86 -14.19
C LEU A 758 -17.64 6.38 -14.08
N GLY A 759 -18.78 6.87 -14.57
CA GLY A 759 -19.17 8.27 -14.44
C GLY A 759 -20.70 8.37 -14.30
N TYR A 760 -21.15 9.20 -13.35
CA TYR A 760 -22.54 9.48 -13.04
C TYR A 760 -22.79 10.98 -13.04
N ASP A 761 -24.05 11.41 -13.12
CA ASP A 761 -24.33 12.82 -13.13
C ASP A 761 -24.05 13.45 -11.75
N ASN A 762 -24.45 12.77 -10.67
CA ASN A 762 -24.15 13.21 -9.30
C ASN A 762 -23.67 12.06 -8.42
N VAL A 763 -22.84 12.39 -7.43
CA VAL A 763 -22.27 11.42 -6.48
C VAL A 763 -22.62 11.81 -5.05
N VAL A 764 -22.94 10.82 -4.21
CA VAL A 764 -23.17 11.01 -2.77
C VAL A 764 -22.23 10.06 -2.00
N LEU A 765 -21.33 10.62 -1.23
CA LEU A 765 -20.44 9.87 -0.35
C LEU A 765 -21.11 9.63 1.00
N ILE A 766 -21.32 8.37 1.40
CA ILE A 766 -22.12 8.00 2.57
C ILE A 766 -21.31 7.46 3.76
N ASN A 767 -19.98 7.37 3.64
CA ASN A 767 -19.10 6.82 4.69
C ASN A 767 -17.98 7.80 5.10
N MET A 768 -18.29 9.08 5.20
CA MET A 768 -17.28 10.10 5.49
C MET A 768 -17.16 10.39 6.99
N PHE A 769 -16.80 9.35 7.77
CA PHE A 769 -16.58 9.46 9.20
C PHE A 769 -15.17 8.96 9.60
N GLU A 770 -14.69 9.43 10.74
CA GLU A 770 -13.42 9.02 11.33
C GLU A 770 -13.58 7.72 12.14
N GLY A 771 -12.79 6.69 11.84
CA GLY A 771 -12.80 5.43 12.56
C GLY A 771 -12.26 4.25 11.76
N LYS A 772 -12.14 3.09 12.43
CA LYS A 772 -11.56 1.87 11.85
C LYS A 772 -12.18 1.49 10.50
N PHE A 773 -13.51 1.63 10.37
CA PHE A 773 -14.28 1.34 9.15
C PHE A 773 -14.75 2.62 8.44
N GLY A 774 -14.10 3.75 8.70
CA GLY A 774 -14.41 5.03 8.07
C GLY A 774 -13.74 5.19 6.70
N PHE A 775 -13.70 6.42 6.24
CA PHE A 775 -12.95 6.83 5.08
C PHE A 775 -12.06 8.03 5.44
N PRO A 776 -10.73 7.88 5.58
CA PRO A 776 -9.94 6.70 5.21
C PRO A 776 -10.15 5.49 6.13
N CYS A 777 -10.00 4.30 5.55
CA CYS A 777 -9.96 3.06 6.29
C CYS A 777 -8.70 3.02 7.17
N GLN A 778 -8.88 2.61 8.43
CA GLN A 778 -7.77 2.46 9.39
C GLN A 778 -7.48 0.98 9.72
N ILE A 779 -8.01 0.07 8.90
CA ILE A 779 -7.68 -1.35 8.99
C ILE A 779 -6.32 -1.54 8.33
N GLU A 780 -5.37 -2.05 9.09
CA GLU A 780 -4.07 -2.43 8.56
C GLU A 780 -4.09 -3.90 8.14
N ASP A 781 -3.42 -4.20 7.03
CA ASP A 781 -3.17 -5.57 6.62
C ASP A 781 -2.22 -6.27 7.61
N ASP A 782 -2.36 -7.60 7.71
CA ASP A 782 -1.48 -8.40 8.54
C ASP A 782 -0.01 -8.20 8.13
N PRO A 783 0.94 -8.01 9.07
CA PRO A 783 2.36 -7.85 8.77
C PRO A 783 2.95 -8.93 7.88
N ILE A 784 2.44 -10.16 7.95
CA ILE A 784 2.85 -11.26 7.08
C ILE A 784 2.45 -10.97 5.62
N ILE A 785 1.24 -10.47 5.38
CA ILE A 785 0.78 -10.09 4.04
C ILE A 785 1.55 -8.86 3.54
N LYS A 786 1.76 -7.85 4.40
CA LYS A 786 2.58 -6.67 4.07
C LYS A 786 4.01 -7.03 3.62
N LEU A 787 4.55 -8.15 4.08
CA LEU A 787 5.90 -8.57 3.69
C LEU A 787 6.03 -8.93 2.21
N VAL A 788 4.95 -9.42 1.60
CA VAL A 788 4.89 -9.82 0.18
C VAL A 788 4.14 -8.81 -0.70
N MET A 789 3.57 -7.76 -0.12
CA MET A 789 2.92 -6.70 -0.86
C MET A 789 3.82 -5.47 -0.99
N TYR A 790 3.56 -4.67 -2.02
CA TYR A 790 4.11 -3.32 -2.07
C TYR A 790 3.28 -2.40 -1.15
N GLU A 791 3.95 -1.70 -0.23
CA GLU A 791 3.33 -0.68 0.62
C GLU A 791 3.83 0.70 0.21
N ASP A 792 2.91 1.58 -0.17
CA ASP A 792 3.23 2.97 -0.47
C ASP A 792 3.43 3.75 0.86
N LYS A 793 4.69 3.89 1.27
CA LYS A 793 5.09 4.61 2.49
C LYS A 793 5.35 6.10 2.27
N SER A 794 5.04 6.63 1.09
CA SER A 794 5.31 8.02 0.74
C SER A 794 4.52 9.02 1.61
N MET A 795 3.31 8.64 2.02
CA MET A 795 2.44 9.45 2.86
C MET A 795 1.45 8.55 3.64
N PRO A 796 1.05 8.92 4.88
CA PRO A 796 -0.02 8.21 5.59
C PRO A 796 -1.30 8.17 4.75
N PHE A 797 -1.91 6.97 4.67
CA PHE A 797 -3.13 6.75 3.87
C PHE A 797 -2.98 7.11 2.37
N ALA A 798 -1.79 6.91 1.78
CA ALA A 798 -1.53 7.27 0.38
C ALA A 798 -2.54 6.63 -0.60
N GLU A 799 -2.83 5.33 -0.46
CA GLU A 799 -3.81 4.63 -1.29
C GLU A 799 -5.25 5.10 -1.00
N GLU A 800 -5.63 5.28 0.26
CA GLU A 800 -6.95 5.81 0.63
C GLU A 800 -7.17 7.22 0.09
N ARG A 801 -6.10 8.04 0.01
CA ARG A 801 -6.15 9.38 -0.58
C ARG A 801 -6.44 9.31 -2.09
N ARG A 802 -5.80 8.38 -2.81
CA ARG A 802 -6.12 8.12 -4.22
C ARG A 802 -7.54 7.57 -4.38
N LEU A 803 -7.97 6.69 -3.48
CA LEU A 803 -9.33 6.16 -3.48
C LEU A 803 -10.38 7.26 -3.27
N PHE A 804 -10.09 8.23 -2.41
CA PHE A 804 -10.97 9.38 -2.20
C PHE A 804 -11.01 10.29 -3.43
N TYR A 805 -9.87 10.53 -4.08
CA TYR A 805 -9.82 11.22 -5.38
C TYR A 805 -10.67 10.50 -6.44
N VAL A 806 -10.54 9.16 -6.52
CA VAL A 806 -11.38 8.34 -7.43
C VAL A 806 -12.85 8.55 -7.11
N ALA A 807 -13.27 8.48 -5.86
CA ALA A 807 -14.65 8.65 -5.45
C ALA A 807 -15.21 10.04 -5.81
N MET A 808 -14.45 11.12 -5.56
CA MET A 808 -14.85 12.49 -5.92
C MET A 808 -14.98 12.70 -7.42
N THR A 809 -14.10 12.09 -8.22
CA THR A 809 -14.05 12.29 -9.68
C THR A 809 -15.03 11.41 -10.47
N ARG A 810 -15.94 10.70 -9.80
CA ARG A 810 -16.99 9.90 -10.49
C ARG A 810 -18.17 10.73 -10.99
N THR A 811 -18.29 11.97 -10.56
CA THR A 811 -19.41 12.87 -10.93
C THR A 811 -19.15 13.63 -12.23
N LYS A 812 -20.23 13.99 -12.94
CA LYS A 812 -20.20 15.02 -13.99
C LYS A 812 -20.59 16.39 -13.46
N ASN A 813 -21.37 16.43 -12.35
CA ASN A 813 -21.85 17.66 -11.72
C ASN A 813 -21.28 17.77 -10.29
N ARG A 814 -22.08 17.44 -9.25
CA ARG A 814 -21.69 17.68 -7.85
C ARG A 814 -21.34 16.40 -7.09
N VAL A 815 -20.49 16.59 -6.10
CA VAL A 815 -20.23 15.61 -5.03
C VAL A 815 -20.92 16.08 -3.76
N TYR A 816 -21.84 15.28 -3.25
CA TYR A 816 -22.46 15.50 -1.95
C TYR A 816 -21.79 14.60 -0.92
N ILE A 817 -21.48 15.15 0.23
CA ILE A 817 -20.77 14.43 1.30
C ILE A 817 -21.65 14.41 2.55
N ALA A 818 -22.24 13.24 2.84
CA ALA A 818 -22.93 13.01 4.10
C ALA A 818 -21.90 12.70 5.21
N THR A 819 -21.81 13.56 6.22
CA THR A 819 -20.80 13.46 7.27
C THR A 819 -21.41 13.59 8.67
N PRO A 820 -20.95 12.80 9.67
CA PRO A 820 -21.36 13.00 11.05
C PRO A 820 -20.81 14.32 11.62
N LYS A 821 -21.60 14.98 12.48
CA LYS A 821 -21.20 16.25 13.11
C LYS A 821 -20.05 16.07 14.11
N HIS A 822 -20.05 14.97 14.87
CA HIS A 822 -19.09 14.79 15.97
C HIS A 822 -17.80 14.10 15.54
N LYS A 823 -17.87 13.19 14.55
CA LYS A 823 -16.71 12.41 14.07
C LYS A 823 -16.58 12.45 12.54
N PRO A 824 -16.42 13.63 11.93
CA PRO A 824 -16.23 13.73 10.48
C PRO A 824 -14.90 13.10 10.06
N SER A 825 -14.84 12.67 8.81
CA SER A 825 -13.62 12.15 8.18
C SER A 825 -12.49 13.17 8.21
N ARG A 826 -11.27 12.74 8.55
CA ARG A 826 -10.05 13.59 8.46
C ARG A 826 -9.82 14.14 7.05
N PHE A 827 -10.13 13.37 6.01
CA PHE A 827 -10.01 13.83 4.64
C PHE A 827 -10.98 14.98 4.32
N LEU A 828 -12.21 14.87 4.82
CA LEU A 828 -13.19 15.95 4.66
C LEU A 828 -12.76 17.22 5.39
N VAL A 829 -12.31 17.09 6.64
CA VAL A 829 -11.88 18.26 7.43
C VAL A 829 -10.63 18.90 6.81
N GLU A 830 -9.72 18.12 6.22
CA GLU A 830 -8.59 18.62 5.43
C GLU A 830 -9.08 19.44 4.25
N LEU A 831 -10.03 18.94 3.44
CA LEU A 831 -10.60 19.67 2.32
C LEU A 831 -11.26 20.98 2.75
N ILE A 832 -12.04 20.99 3.83
CA ILE A 832 -12.71 22.20 4.34
C ILE A 832 -11.67 23.27 4.70
N LYS A 833 -10.59 22.89 5.39
CA LYS A 833 -9.53 23.83 5.79
C LYS A 833 -8.73 24.38 4.61
N ASP A 834 -8.38 23.52 3.66
CA ASP A 834 -7.51 23.91 2.56
C ASP A 834 -8.22 24.76 1.50
N TYR A 835 -9.52 24.50 1.30
CA TYR A 835 -10.29 25.12 0.22
C TYR A 835 -11.44 26.00 0.71
N ASN A 836 -11.54 26.22 2.02
CA ASN A 836 -12.61 27.01 2.65
C ASN A 836 -14.01 26.60 2.18
N LEU A 837 -14.26 25.28 2.12
CA LEU A 837 -15.54 24.76 1.66
C LEU A 837 -16.69 25.21 2.58
N PRO A 838 -17.82 25.68 2.02
CA PRO A 838 -18.95 26.13 2.82
C PRO A 838 -19.59 24.97 3.60
N LEU A 839 -19.97 25.24 4.84
CA LEU A 839 -20.70 24.31 5.70
C LEU A 839 -22.12 24.82 5.90
N SER A 840 -23.10 23.93 5.76
CA SER A 840 -24.49 24.22 6.09
C SER A 840 -24.73 24.27 7.61
N GLU A 841 -23.97 23.51 8.36
CA GLU A 841 -24.02 23.39 9.82
C GLU A 841 -22.61 23.11 10.37
N ASP A 842 -22.37 23.49 11.63
CA ASP A 842 -21.09 23.27 12.28
C ASP A 842 -20.79 21.78 12.49
N ILE A 843 -19.54 21.38 12.22
CA ILE A 843 -19.00 20.06 12.49
C ILE A 843 -17.79 20.16 13.40
N ASN A 844 -17.45 19.06 14.07
CA ASN A 844 -16.28 19.02 14.94
C ASN A 844 -14.98 19.05 14.11
N MET A 845 -14.35 20.20 14.03
CA MET A 845 -13.10 20.43 13.31
C MET A 845 -11.84 20.00 14.10
N GLN A 846 -11.97 19.59 15.36
CA GLN A 846 -10.83 19.29 16.24
C GLN A 846 -10.11 17.99 15.90
N THR A 847 -10.74 17.10 15.16
CA THR A 847 -10.14 15.80 14.77
C THR A 847 -8.94 15.91 13.84
N VAL A 848 -8.69 17.06 13.22
CA VAL A 848 -7.72 17.23 12.12
C VAL A 848 -6.37 17.80 12.56
N ASP A 849 -6.34 18.65 13.58
CA ASP A 849 -5.06 19.21 14.05
C ASP A 849 -4.12 18.15 14.62
N LEU A 850 -4.67 16.96 14.92
CA LEU A 850 -3.95 15.85 15.54
C LEU A 850 -3.10 15.00 14.56
N PHE A 851 -3.29 15.11 13.24
CA PHE A 851 -2.74 14.11 12.30
C PHE A 851 -1.76 14.64 11.25
N ASN A 852 -1.59 15.95 11.11
CA ASN A 852 -0.69 16.54 10.10
C ASN A 852 0.61 17.12 10.68
N LEU A 853 0.83 17.00 11.97
CA LEU A 853 2.06 17.51 12.59
C LEU A 853 3.21 16.55 12.31
N ARG A 854 4.29 17.09 11.77
CA ARG A 854 5.53 16.36 11.56
C ARG A 854 6.54 16.69 12.63
N CYS A 855 7.32 15.69 13.00
CA CYS A 855 8.42 15.86 13.94
C CYS A 855 9.42 16.89 13.40
N PRO A 856 9.70 17.96 14.16
CA PRO A 856 10.64 19.00 13.71
C PRO A 856 12.10 18.51 13.69
N VAL A 857 12.37 17.34 14.31
CA VAL A 857 13.72 16.75 14.37
C VAL A 857 13.98 15.85 13.16
N CYS A 858 13.05 14.95 12.83
CA CYS A 858 13.30 13.92 11.82
C CYS A 858 12.25 13.87 10.69
N GLY A 859 11.23 14.74 10.71
CA GLY A 859 10.20 14.80 9.68
C GLY A 859 9.12 13.70 9.71
N PHE A 860 9.23 12.71 10.60
CA PHE A 860 8.23 11.67 10.78
C PHE A 860 6.92 12.23 11.35
N PRO A 861 5.77 11.57 11.14
CA PRO A 861 4.50 11.98 11.74
C PRO A 861 4.61 12.04 13.27
N LEU A 862 3.86 12.96 13.87
CA LEU A 862 3.67 12.99 15.32
C LEU A 862 2.33 12.34 15.66
N LYS A 863 2.32 11.51 16.71
CA LYS A 863 1.13 10.89 17.27
C LYS A 863 0.78 11.58 18.58
N TYR A 864 -0.48 11.97 18.76
CA TYR A 864 -0.98 12.52 19.99
C TYR A 864 -1.54 11.41 20.89
N GLU A 865 -0.85 11.14 21.97
CA GLU A 865 -1.28 10.09 22.90
C GLU A 865 -1.00 10.46 24.35
N PHE A 866 -1.74 9.81 25.25
CA PHE A 866 -1.55 10.00 26.67
C PHE A 866 -0.30 9.27 27.14
N ASN A 867 0.71 10.05 27.58
CA ASN A 867 1.91 9.49 28.17
C ASN A 867 1.74 9.36 29.69
N LYS A 868 1.84 8.16 30.18
CA LYS A 868 1.54 7.77 31.56
C LYS A 868 2.57 8.24 32.58
N ASN A 869 3.84 8.29 32.17
CA ASN A 869 4.94 8.74 33.02
C ASN A 869 4.76 10.21 33.42
N TYR A 870 4.13 10.99 32.55
CA TYR A 870 3.90 12.41 32.79
C TYR A 870 2.45 12.74 33.17
N GLY A 871 1.50 11.81 32.96
CA GLY A 871 0.07 12.06 33.17
C GLY A 871 -0.49 13.11 32.22
N LEU A 872 0.07 13.24 31.01
CA LEU A 872 -0.23 14.27 30.02
C LEU A 872 -0.44 13.66 28.64
N ASN A 873 -1.28 14.30 27.83
CA ASN A 873 -1.32 14.04 26.39
C ASN A 873 -0.13 14.75 25.72
N LEU A 874 0.66 13.98 24.97
CA LEU A 874 1.85 14.46 24.28
C LEU A 874 1.79 14.13 22.80
N TRP A 875 2.40 14.99 22.00
CA TRP A 875 2.80 14.70 20.63
C TRP A 875 4.11 13.93 20.68
N ILE A 876 4.11 12.68 20.20
CA ILE A 876 5.27 11.79 20.22
C ILE A 876 5.64 11.44 18.79
N CYS A 877 6.91 11.49 18.46
CA CYS A 877 7.42 11.06 17.16
C CYS A 877 7.15 9.57 16.94
N THR A 878 6.66 9.22 15.75
CA THR A 878 6.38 7.82 15.39
C THR A 878 7.60 7.07 14.85
N ASN A 879 8.75 7.74 14.74
CA ASN A 879 10.01 7.09 14.39
C ASN A 879 10.50 6.21 15.55
N GLU A 880 11.39 5.26 15.26
CA GLU A 880 12.01 4.43 16.29
C GLU A 880 12.65 5.28 17.38
N ALA A 881 12.43 4.94 18.64
CA ALA A 881 12.88 5.73 19.79
C ALA A 881 14.42 5.91 19.82
N GLU A 882 15.15 4.95 19.25
CA GLU A 882 16.61 5.00 19.10
C GLU A 882 17.05 6.03 18.05
N VAL A 883 16.17 6.38 17.12
CA VAL A 883 16.44 7.36 16.05
C VAL A 883 15.90 8.74 16.42
N CYS A 884 14.70 8.81 17.01
CA CYS A 884 14.07 10.06 17.39
C CYS A 884 13.10 9.86 18.56
N ASP A 885 13.47 10.44 19.69
CA ASP A 885 12.71 10.42 20.95
C ASP A 885 11.90 11.71 21.18
N PHE A 886 11.67 12.49 20.12
CA PHE A 886 10.97 13.77 20.22
C PHE A 886 9.56 13.61 20.77
N MET A 887 9.24 14.39 21.80
CA MET A 887 7.90 14.53 22.36
C MET A 887 7.65 15.94 22.89
N THR A 888 6.42 16.42 22.75
CA THR A 888 6.02 17.75 23.24
C THR A 888 4.52 17.82 23.50
N ASN A 889 4.08 18.72 24.35
CA ASN A 889 2.68 19.11 24.54
C ASN A 889 2.40 20.57 24.12
N ASP A 890 3.43 21.28 23.66
CA ASP A 890 3.27 22.61 23.08
C ASP A 890 2.77 22.53 21.63
N LYS A 891 2.21 23.65 21.13
CA LYS A 891 1.94 23.81 19.70
C LYS A 891 3.27 23.64 18.97
N VAL A 892 3.37 22.65 18.09
CA VAL A 892 4.57 22.41 17.32
C VAL A 892 4.72 23.50 16.27
N HIS A 893 5.45 24.56 16.61
CA HIS A 893 5.88 25.57 15.65
C HIS A 893 7.14 25.07 14.92
N LYS A 894 7.25 25.37 13.64
CA LYS A 894 8.33 24.88 12.75
C LYS A 894 9.76 25.15 13.23
N HIS A 895 9.98 25.96 14.26
CA HIS A 895 11.29 26.49 14.63
C HIS A 895 11.73 26.27 16.08
N ASP A 896 10.89 25.76 16.99
CA ASP A 896 11.24 25.70 18.42
C ASP A 896 11.30 24.27 18.94
N ILE A 897 12.49 23.67 18.84
CA ILE A 897 12.82 22.41 19.51
C ILE A 897 13.36 22.75 20.90
N CYS A 898 12.51 22.64 21.93
CA CYS A 898 12.95 22.87 23.31
C CYS A 898 13.69 21.64 23.84
N ARG A 899 14.98 21.52 23.54
CA ARG A 899 15.85 20.56 24.22
C ARG A 899 16.12 21.02 25.64
N CYS A 900 16.24 20.08 26.57
CA CYS A 900 16.57 20.38 27.95
C CYS A 900 18.01 20.94 28.02
N PRO A 901 18.23 22.17 28.51
CA PRO A 901 19.59 22.78 28.55
C PRO A 901 20.52 22.10 29.57
N LYS A 902 19.96 21.31 30.51
CA LYS A 902 20.74 20.64 31.55
C LYS A 902 21.26 19.27 31.11
N CYS A 903 20.42 18.40 30.55
CA CYS A 903 20.85 17.06 30.14
C CYS A 903 21.17 16.99 28.63
N GLN A 904 20.71 17.94 27.82
CA GLN A 904 20.89 18.06 26.36
C GLN A 904 20.37 16.88 25.52
N ASP A 905 20.00 15.78 26.14
CA ASP A 905 19.56 14.55 25.48
C ASP A 905 18.04 14.50 25.28
N TRP A 906 17.25 15.21 26.10
CA TRP A 906 15.81 15.09 26.18
C TRP A 906 15.11 16.46 26.06
N TYR A 907 13.77 16.44 25.99
CA TYR A 907 12.96 17.61 25.63
C TYR A 907 12.26 18.21 26.85
N LEU A 908 11.88 19.47 26.75
CA LEU A 908 11.06 20.15 27.74
C LEU A 908 9.57 20.06 27.37
N ILE A 909 8.72 19.70 28.33
CA ILE A 909 7.27 19.66 28.20
C ILE A 909 6.62 20.57 29.23
N VAL A 910 5.47 21.15 28.89
CA VAL A 910 4.70 21.98 29.80
C VAL A 910 4.03 21.09 30.85
N ARG A 911 4.23 21.42 32.14
CA ARG A 911 3.68 20.73 33.30
C ARG A 911 3.03 21.73 34.25
N LYS A 912 2.06 21.26 35.01
CA LYS A 912 1.41 22.02 36.08
C LYS A 912 1.77 21.44 37.43
N ASN A 913 2.23 22.26 38.33
CA ASN A 913 2.50 21.85 39.70
C ASN A 913 1.16 21.57 40.44
N VAL A 914 1.01 20.37 40.97
CA VAL A 914 -0.25 19.91 41.60
C VAL A 914 -0.52 20.68 42.91
N LYS A 915 0.52 21.19 43.58
CA LYS A 915 0.37 21.85 44.88
C LYS A 915 -0.02 23.32 44.79
N ASN A 916 0.54 24.06 43.83
CA ASN A 916 0.37 25.51 43.75
C ASN A 916 -0.24 25.98 42.43
N GLY A 917 -0.45 25.07 41.47
CA GLY A 917 -1.04 25.40 40.16
C GLY A 917 -0.11 26.05 39.16
N ASP A 918 1.16 26.33 39.52
CA ASP A 918 2.13 26.96 38.63
C ASP A 918 2.43 26.10 37.40
N VAL A 919 2.55 26.76 36.23
CA VAL A 919 2.89 26.12 34.97
C VAL A 919 4.38 26.31 34.71
N PHE A 920 5.09 25.24 34.33
CA PHE A 920 6.53 25.25 34.08
C PHE A 920 6.92 24.23 32.99
N TYR A 921 8.05 24.45 32.37
CA TYR A 921 8.68 23.46 31.53
C TYR A 921 9.47 22.46 32.38
N GLY A 922 9.15 21.17 32.30
CA GLY A 922 9.87 20.07 32.96
C GLY A 922 10.52 19.15 31.93
N CYS A 923 11.71 18.64 32.27
CA CYS A 923 12.43 17.71 31.40
C CYS A 923 11.69 16.34 31.29
N THR A 924 11.62 15.79 30.10
CA THR A 924 11.06 14.46 29.84
C THR A 924 11.90 13.32 30.43
N ASN A 925 13.12 13.59 30.84
CA ASN A 925 13.99 12.64 31.56
C ASN A 925 13.79 12.61 33.08
N TYR A 926 12.70 13.20 33.56
CA TYR A 926 12.43 13.25 35.02
C TYR A 926 12.17 11.87 35.64
N TYR A 927 11.56 10.97 34.90
CA TYR A 927 11.22 9.63 35.36
C TYR A 927 12.22 8.54 34.95
N ASN A 928 13.33 8.91 34.31
CA ASN A 928 14.39 7.97 34.01
C ASN A 928 15.17 7.65 35.31
N GLU A 929 15.19 6.39 35.72
CA GLU A 929 15.84 5.97 36.95
C GLU A 929 17.38 6.04 36.88
N GLU A 930 17.96 5.82 35.70
CA GLU A 930 19.41 5.82 35.50
C GLU A 930 19.99 7.21 35.26
N HIS A 931 19.24 8.12 34.60
CA HIS A 931 19.72 9.46 34.22
C HIS A 931 18.72 10.56 34.52
N LYS A 932 18.12 10.53 35.72
CA LYS A 932 17.08 11.47 36.14
C LYS A 932 17.50 12.93 36.01
N CYS A 933 16.76 13.68 35.18
CA CYS A 933 16.94 15.12 35.06
C CYS A 933 15.80 15.90 35.74
N THR A 934 16.12 16.69 36.75
CA THR A 934 15.15 17.49 37.54
C THR A 934 15.06 18.94 37.05
N ASN A 935 15.46 19.22 35.80
CA ASN A 935 15.44 20.59 35.29
C ASN A 935 14.00 21.10 35.15
N MET A 936 13.74 22.26 35.70
CA MET A 936 12.44 22.96 35.62
C MET A 936 12.73 24.43 35.24
N ILE A 937 12.00 24.91 34.23
CA ILE A 937 12.08 26.32 33.80
C ILE A 937 10.68 26.92 34.01
N LYS A 938 10.57 27.97 34.83
CA LYS A 938 9.31 28.68 35.00
C LYS A 938 8.91 29.36 33.71
N LEU A 939 7.65 29.20 33.30
CA LEU A 939 7.08 30.01 32.25
C LEU A 939 6.93 31.43 32.81
N SER A 940 7.60 32.43 32.20
CA SER A 940 7.32 33.82 32.45
C SER A 940 5.90 34.15 32.05
N SER A 941 5.23 34.96 32.89
CA SER A 941 3.80 35.29 32.72
C SER A 941 3.50 36.23 31.56
N ASP A 942 4.37 36.40 30.58
CA ASP A 942 4.14 37.20 29.39
C ASP A 942 3.80 36.28 28.21
N PRO A 943 2.58 36.39 27.62
CA PRO A 943 2.25 35.71 26.37
C PRO A 943 2.94 36.40 25.22
N VAL A 944 3.81 35.70 24.53
CA VAL A 944 4.26 36.11 23.19
C VAL A 944 3.39 35.41 22.16
#